data_6a6934be4c1ba66ec7a2e0655d398b08
#
_entry.id   6a6934be4c1ba66ec7a2e0655d398b08
#
_cell.length_a   1.000
_cell.length_b   1.000
_cell.length_c   1.000
_cell.angle_alpha   90.00
_cell.angle_beta   90.00
_cell.angle_gamma   90.00
#
_symmetry.space_group_name_H-M   'P 1'
#
loop_
_entity.id
_entity.type
_entity.pdbx_description
1 polymer ?
#
loop_
_entity_poly.entity_id
_entity_poly.type
_entity_poly.pdbx_seq_one_letter_code
_entity_poly.pdbx_strand_id
1 'polypeptide(L)'
;MDALSSYLNTSQTVRAVIRRIAKLLRPPERIGTTEWATKHRRLSAKASASPGRYNVNITPWVIGMHEALDDPAAQKVVCMKSAQVAWTDGVLLNYIAKRIDVDPCPMIVMFPKEKTAKKFNLEKFEPMVEVTPRLSAKLPVHAARDKNNLWDHKTFARGFLKFITSNAPDEVKSTPAPVVAVEEPDDANTNVREQGDSITLLEERNKSYSDRRRKMILGGTPTVDGLSRIQQAYAASDQRVYLVPCPDCDEEHELAWENVTWCNDADVVHEVYGRARPETARYTCPHCGSLWDDAMRIRAVRRGRWVATAPFHGVAGFRINELVSPFPGSNMAELVKKWLTADKALREGDDTKMRSFVNNSQGRAYKYKSELPELEVLAERALSYAELTVPAGGLLLTLGVDVQHDRLAIVLRAWGRSEESWLVVWGEIHGNVLEQQQDPLTGGVWGALTMLLTHAYRHENGWLLRVRATSIDSSDGSTSDAVYKYVRAAQQAGYNVMAVKGSGNPDAEIFSVPKASIDSTRNNSKAAKYGLRPYMVGVSRAKDLILENRMKLEGDGPGRMHWYRGVRSDYLSQLTAEVKVPGPRGGKRVWQKKAGARNEALDCEGYAMHAARSVKVHLMTEAHWQVEQHRASQVSLFDAVPVLEALPSGLPVAVLPDPPDEPEVTEAPRPSPQVAKPAETPPPSGVSRIQGRRVGRSTYLSRR
;
A
#
# COMPACT_ATOMS: atom_id res chain seq x y z
N MET A 1 -7.72 49.72 66.32
CA MET A 1 -7.86 48.34 65.78
C MET A 1 -8.01 48.30 64.28
N ASP A 2 -8.54 49.33 63.61
CA ASP A 2 -8.79 49.39 62.18
C ASP A 2 -7.53 49.43 61.28
N ALA A 3 -6.48 50.11 61.76
CA ALA A 3 -5.22 50.20 60.99
C ALA A 3 -4.45 48.84 60.88
N LEU A 4 -4.50 48.05 61.97
CA LEU A 4 -3.90 46.72 62.00
C LEU A 4 -4.67 45.70 61.14
N SER A 5 -6.00 45.80 61.11
CA SER A 5 -6.89 45.02 60.30
C SER A 5 -6.67 45.31 58.80
N SER A 6 -6.52 46.60 58.42
CA SER A 6 -6.20 47.05 57.09
C SER A 6 -4.82 46.54 56.62
N TYR A 7 -3.80 46.59 57.50
CA TYR A 7 -2.45 46.13 57.22
C TYR A 7 -2.39 44.59 57.05
N LEU A 8 -3.13 43.87 57.89
CA LEU A 8 -3.24 42.41 57.78
C LEU A 8 -3.95 41.97 56.46
N ASN A 9 -5.01 42.66 56.04
CA ASN A 9 -5.73 42.43 54.83
C ASN A 9 -4.85 42.76 53.60
N THR A 10 -4.08 43.86 53.59
CA THR A 10 -3.15 44.24 52.57
C THR A 10 -2.04 43.18 52.47
N SER A 11 -1.52 42.67 53.58
CA SER A 11 -0.53 41.60 53.62
C SER A 11 -1.07 40.29 53.04
N GLN A 12 -2.32 39.93 53.32
CA GLN A 12 -2.97 38.74 52.78
C GLN A 12 -3.19 38.88 51.26
N THR A 13 -3.61 40.04 50.78
CA THR A 13 -3.79 40.33 49.34
C THR A 13 -2.46 40.29 48.60
N VAL A 14 -1.40 40.91 49.14
CA VAL A 14 -0.05 40.85 48.56
C VAL A 14 0.47 39.43 48.51
N ARG A 15 0.29 38.63 49.56
CA ARG A 15 0.65 37.19 49.55
C ARG A 15 -0.14 36.39 48.52
N ALA A 16 -1.44 36.67 48.33
CA ALA A 16 -2.25 36.06 47.31
C ALA A 16 -1.77 36.40 45.90
N VAL A 17 -1.41 37.69 45.66
CA VAL A 17 -0.84 38.14 44.40
C VAL A 17 0.52 37.47 44.12
N ILE A 18 1.42 37.46 45.13
CA ILE A 18 2.73 36.78 44.99
C ILE A 18 2.56 35.30 44.71
N ARG A 19 1.64 34.59 45.37
CA ARG A 19 1.34 33.18 45.10
C ARG A 19 0.82 33.01 43.69
N ARG A 20 -0.01 33.92 43.18
CA ARG A 20 -0.55 33.88 41.82
C ARG A 20 0.55 34.10 40.79
N ILE A 21 1.44 35.09 41.04
CA ILE A 21 2.61 35.35 40.18
C ILE A 21 3.58 34.15 40.19
N ALA A 22 3.91 33.63 41.39
CA ALA A 22 4.77 32.45 41.51
C ALA A 22 4.19 31.22 40.78
N LYS A 23 2.85 31.06 40.82
CA LYS A 23 2.17 30.00 40.08
C LYS A 23 2.23 30.21 38.57
N LEU A 24 2.17 31.46 38.08
CA LEU A 24 2.28 31.81 36.67
C LEU A 24 3.73 31.68 36.15
N LEU A 25 4.73 31.95 36.99
CA LEU A 25 6.16 31.85 36.68
C LEU A 25 6.71 30.43 36.86
N ARG A 26 5.91 29.52 37.41
CA ARG A 26 6.34 28.11 37.59
C ARG A 26 6.56 27.51 36.21
N PRO A 27 7.77 26.96 35.93
CA PRO A 27 8.02 26.29 34.68
C PRO A 27 7.02 25.11 34.53
N PRO A 28 6.60 24.82 33.27
CA PRO A 28 5.72 23.70 33.02
C PRO A 28 6.33 22.40 33.55
N GLU A 29 5.48 21.57 34.12
CA GLU A 29 5.88 20.26 34.64
C GLU A 29 6.49 19.42 33.52
N ARG A 30 7.71 18.93 33.69
CA ARG A 30 8.34 18.02 32.72
C ARG A 30 7.86 16.60 32.99
N ILE A 31 6.75 16.24 32.40
CA ILE A 31 6.10 14.95 32.58
C ILE A 31 5.89 14.27 31.22
N GLY A 32 6.21 12.96 31.13
CA GLY A 32 5.95 12.15 29.94
C GLY A 32 4.46 11.81 29.76
N THR A 33 4.10 11.38 28.57
CA THR A 33 2.70 11.04 28.22
C THR A 33 2.15 9.92 29.10
N THR A 34 2.92 8.87 29.35
CA THR A 34 2.53 7.75 30.23
C THR A 34 2.25 8.22 31.65
N GLU A 35 3.16 9.01 32.22
CA GLU A 35 3.04 9.51 33.59
C GLU A 35 1.87 10.48 33.70
N TRP A 36 1.70 11.39 32.74
CA TRP A 36 0.57 12.31 32.68
C TRP A 36 -0.76 11.55 32.65
N ALA A 37 -0.87 10.55 31.75
CA ALA A 37 -2.08 9.75 31.61
C ALA A 37 -2.41 9.00 32.92
N THR A 38 -1.44 8.38 33.54
CA THR A 38 -1.64 7.64 34.80
C THR A 38 -2.07 8.55 35.96
N LYS A 39 -1.51 9.77 36.03
CA LYS A 39 -1.83 10.72 37.09
C LYS A 39 -3.16 11.44 36.90
N HIS A 40 -3.48 11.84 35.66
CA HIS A 40 -4.50 12.85 35.40
C HIS A 40 -5.66 12.37 34.54
N ARG A 41 -5.43 11.42 33.62
CA ARG A 41 -6.43 10.92 32.69
C ARG A 41 -7.56 10.18 33.41
N ARG A 42 -8.78 10.49 33.00
CA ARG A 42 -9.98 9.76 33.41
C ARG A 42 -10.70 9.20 32.19
N LEU A 43 -11.24 8.00 32.31
CA LEU A 43 -12.06 7.34 31.30
C LEU A 43 -13.53 7.58 31.60
N SER A 44 -14.28 8.07 30.63
CA SER A 44 -15.70 8.32 30.71
C SER A 44 -16.51 7.04 30.55
N ALA A 45 -17.60 6.88 31.31
CA ALA A 45 -18.56 5.80 31.10
C ALA A 45 -19.26 5.88 29.73
N LYS A 46 -19.28 7.06 29.09
CA LYS A 46 -19.81 7.24 27.74
C LYS A 46 -18.88 6.62 26.64
N ALA A 47 -17.59 6.49 26.94
CA ALA A 47 -16.57 6.12 25.95
C ALA A 47 -15.76 4.86 26.29
N SER A 48 -15.89 4.33 27.50
CA SER A 48 -15.09 3.18 27.96
C SER A 48 -15.93 2.19 28.75
N ALA A 49 -15.68 0.91 28.53
CA ALA A 49 -16.25 -0.19 29.32
C ALA A 49 -15.69 -0.23 30.76
N SER A 50 -14.57 0.44 31.04
CA SER A 50 -13.91 0.51 32.34
C SER A 50 -13.71 1.96 32.75
N PRO A 51 -14.77 2.68 33.17
CA PRO A 51 -14.68 4.08 33.55
C PRO A 51 -13.86 4.29 34.81
N GLY A 52 -13.27 5.48 34.96
CA GLY A 52 -12.49 5.82 36.13
C GLY A 52 -11.06 6.27 35.81
N ARG A 53 -10.10 6.02 36.70
CA ARG A 53 -8.69 6.36 36.46
C ARG A 53 -8.11 5.52 35.33
N TYR A 54 -7.34 6.17 34.45
CA TYR A 54 -6.59 5.44 33.41
C TYR A 54 -5.52 4.54 34.06
N ASN A 55 -5.46 3.30 33.64
CA ASN A 55 -4.48 2.33 34.12
C ASN A 55 -3.68 1.75 32.94
N VAL A 56 -2.45 2.21 32.81
CA VAL A 56 -1.55 1.79 31.72
C VAL A 56 -1.22 0.29 31.76
N ASN A 57 -1.29 -0.35 32.92
CA ASN A 57 -0.99 -1.77 33.10
C ASN A 57 -2.01 -2.70 32.41
N ILE A 58 -3.15 -2.17 32.00
CA ILE A 58 -4.14 -2.91 31.19
C ILE A 58 -3.63 -3.07 29.76
N THR A 59 -2.95 -2.04 29.24
CA THR A 59 -2.45 -1.98 27.86
C THR A 59 -0.99 -1.54 27.83
N PRO A 60 -0.04 -2.34 28.38
CA PRO A 60 1.33 -1.90 28.67
C PRO A 60 2.14 -1.56 27.40
N TRP A 61 1.78 -2.10 26.25
CA TRP A 61 2.43 -1.80 24.95
C TRP A 61 2.32 -0.33 24.55
N VAL A 62 1.36 0.44 25.10
CA VAL A 62 1.24 1.87 24.78
C VAL A 62 2.40 2.69 25.34
N ILE A 63 3.14 2.18 26.34
CA ILE A 63 4.25 2.88 26.99
C ILE A 63 5.33 3.24 25.96
N GLY A 64 5.83 2.28 25.19
CA GLY A 64 6.85 2.54 24.18
C GLY A 64 6.38 3.46 23.04
N MET A 65 5.07 3.45 22.74
CA MET A 65 4.49 4.40 21.78
C MET A 65 4.44 5.83 22.36
N HIS A 66 4.13 5.98 23.66
CA HIS A 66 4.21 7.26 24.34
C HIS A 66 5.63 7.81 24.40
N GLU A 67 6.61 6.93 24.68
CA GLU A 67 8.03 7.31 24.69
C GLU A 67 8.47 7.83 23.31
N ALA A 68 8.09 7.17 22.22
CA ALA A 68 8.38 7.63 20.87
C ALA A 68 7.67 8.98 20.54
N LEU A 69 6.44 9.18 21.01
CA LEU A 69 5.74 10.46 20.87
C LEU A 69 6.40 11.58 21.66
N ASP A 70 6.97 11.30 22.83
CA ASP A 70 7.66 12.26 23.67
C ASP A 70 9.12 12.49 23.25
N ASP A 71 9.73 11.56 22.51
CA ASP A 71 11.11 11.65 22.00
C ASP A 71 11.20 12.71 20.89
N PRO A 72 11.98 13.81 21.08
CA PRO A 72 12.17 14.81 20.05
C PRO A 72 12.94 14.31 18.82
N ALA A 73 13.65 13.18 18.91
CA ALA A 73 14.33 12.57 17.76
C ALA A 73 13.35 11.83 16.82
N ALA A 74 12.23 11.32 17.34
CA ALA A 74 11.20 10.68 16.54
C ALA A 74 10.27 11.73 15.91
N GLN A 75 10.54 12.14 14.69
CA GLN A 75 9.73 13.11 13.95
C GLN A 75 8.42 12.50 13.44
N LYS A 76 8.43 11.20 13.19
CA LYS A 76 7.27 10.45 12.71
C LYS A 76 7.04 9.21 13.58
N VAL A 77 5.79 8.99 13.99
CA VAL A 77 5.38 7.81 14.75
C VAL A 77 4.29 7.10 13.95
N VAL A 78 4.51 5.85 13.64
CA VAL A 78 3.63 5.02 12.80
C VAL A 78 3.15 3.82 13.60
N CYS A 79 1.85 3.53 13.60
CA CYS A 79 1.29 2.36 14.24
C CYS A 79 0.41 1.56 13.27
N MET A 80 0.95 0.47 12.74
CA MET A 80 0.21 -0.54 12.01
C MET A 80 -0.40 -1.51 13.02
N LYS A 81 -1.71 -1.49 13.16
CA LYS A 81 -2.40 -2.11 14.29
C LYS A 81 -3.59 -2.96 13.88
N SER A 82 -3.93 -3.92 14.71
CA SER A 82 -5.25 -4.53 14.74
C SER A 82 -6.30 -3.58 15.35
N ALA A 83 -7.56 -3.95 15.26
CA ALA A 83 -8.62 -3.26 15.97
C ALA A 83 -8.51 -3.49 17.50
N GLN A 84 -9.06 -2.57 18.30
CA GLN A 84 -9.21 -2.69 19.76
C GLN A 84 -7.91 -2.91 20.57
N VAL A 85 -6.78 -2.37 20.09
CA VAL A 85 -5.49 -2.40 20.81
C VAL A 85 -5.16 -1.08 21.50
N ALA A 86 -6.17 -0.34 21.89
CA ALA A 86 -6.07 0.92 22.65
C ALA A 86 -5.29 2.05 21.96
N TRP A 87 -5.16 2.07 20.64
CA TRP A 87 -4.47 3.13 19.92
C TRP A 87 -5.10 4.50 20.14
N THR A 88 -6.38 4.66 19.79
CA THR A 88 -7.06 5.96 19.88
C THR A 88 -7.14 6.48 21.30
N ASP A 89 -7.66 5.67 22.24
CA ASP A 89 -7.87 6.10 23.63
C ASP A 89 -6.58 6.08 24.47
N GLY A 90 -5.75 5.07 24.26
CA GLY A 90 -4.55 4.82 25.04
C GLY A 90 -3.32 5.58 24.54
N VAL A 91 -3.23 5.90 23.25
CA VAL A 91 -2.05 6.56 22.68
C VAL A 91 -2.39 7.97 22.21
N LEU A 92 -3.20 8.12 21.18
CA LEU A 92 -3.44 9.42 20.54
C LEU A 92 -4.10 10.42 21.47
N LEU A 93 -5.20 10.05 22.14
CA LEU A 93 -5.90 10.94 23.05
C LEU A 93 -5.07 11.29 24.30
N ASN A 94 -4.28 10.37 24.83
CA ASN A 94 -3.39 10.67 25.95
C ASN A 94 -2.31 11.68 25.56
N TYR A 95 -1.72 11.52 24.37
CA TYR A 95 -0.73 12.47 23.85
C TYR A 95 -1.34 13.86 23.62
N ILE A 96 -2.50 13.94 22.94
CA ILE A 96 -3.22 15.20 22.71
C ILE A 96 -3.55 15.86 24.05
N ALA A 97 -4.08 15.11 25.02
CA ALA A 97 -4.44 15.61 26.32
C ALA A 97 -3.25 16.17 27.11
N LYS A 98 -2.13 15.47 27.12
CA LYS A 98 -0.86 15.93 27.69
C LYS A 98 -0.38 17.21 27.01
N ARG A 99 -0.44 17.28 25.68
CA ARG A 99 -0.03 18.48 24.93
C ARG A 99 -0.90 19.67 25.30
N ILE A 100 -2.22 19.53 25.39
CA ILE A 100 -3.14 20.60 25.80
C ILE A 100 -2.81 21.09 27.23
N ASP A 101 -2.48 20.17 28.13
CA ASP A 101 -2.27 20.52 29.52
C ASP A 101 -0.88 21.07 29.84
N VAL A 102 0.17 20.42 29.35
CA VAL A 102 1.55 20.67 29.80
C VAL A 102 2.35 21.51 28.80
N ASP A 103 2.24 21.21 27.52
CA ASP A 103 3.00 21.88 26.46
C ASP A 103 2.08 22.20 25.26
N PRO A 104 1.18 23.19 25.43
CA PRO A 104 0.18 23.52 24.43
C PRO A 104 0.77 24.05 23.14
N CYS A 105 0.27 23.54 22.02
CA CYS A 105 0.65 23.94 20.66
C CYS A 105 -0.52 23.71 19.68
N PRO A 106 -0.45 24.29 18.49
CA PRO A 106 -1.35 23.92 17.39
C PRO A 106 -1.26 22.42 17.06
N MET A 107 -2.42 21.77 16.92
CA MET A 107 -2.52 20.35 16.56
C MET A 107 -3.61 20.14 15.52
N ILE A 108 -3.37 19.25 14.55
CA ILE A 108 -4.34 18.87 13.54
C ILE A 108 -4.50 17.36 13.56
N VAL A 109 -5.74 16.87 13.55
CA VAL A 109 -6.05 15.45 13.37
C VAL A 109 -6.91 15.29 12.13
N MET A 110 -6.42 14.53 11.15
CA MET A 110 -7.10 14.26 9.90
C MET A 110 -7.80 12.91 9.96
N PHE A 111 -9.03 12.88 9.46
CA PHE A 111 -9.86 11.69 9.30
C PHE A 111 -10.24 11.48 7.82
N PRO A 112 -10.55 10.26 7.40
CA PRO A 112 -10.99 10.00 6.04
C PRO A 112 -12.28 10.74 5.66
N LYS A 113 -13.24 10.85 6.61
CA LYS A 113 -14.59 11.42 6.39
C LYS A 113 -15.02 12.30 7.54
N GLU A 114 -15.80 13.34 7.23
CA GLU A 114 -16.38 14.29 8.22
C GLU A 114 -17.19 13.58 9.30
N LYS A 115 -18.01 12.59 8.92
CA LYS A 115 -18.78 11.80 9.88
C LYS A 115 -17.90 11.13 10.94
N THR A 116 -16.73 10.62 10.53
CA THR A 116 -15.75 10.00 11.45
C THR A 116 -15.12 11.03 12.36
N ALA A 117 -14.76 12.20 11.84
CA ALA A 117 -14.23 13.30 12.63
C ALA A 117 -15.23 13.79 13.70
N LYS A 118 -16.49 14.01 13.31
CA LYS A 118 -17.58 14.38 14.24
C LYS A 118 -17.78 13.32 15.32
N LYS A 119 -17.79 12.05 14.95
CA LYS A 119 -17.94 10.93 15.87
C LYS A 119 -16.78 10.87 16.87
N PHE A 120 -15.53 11.04 16.39
CA PHE A 120 -14.36 11.10 17.27
C PHE A 120 -14.47 12.22 18.30
N ASN A 121 -14.86 13.43 17.87
CA ASN A 121 -15.06 14.54 18.81
C ASN A 121 -16.14 14.22 19.87
N LEU A 122 -17.33 13.80 19.43
CA LEU A 122 -18.50 13.61 20.32
C LEU A 122 -18.39 12.37 21.21
N GLU A 123 -17.83 11.27 20.71
CA GLU A 123 -17.82 9.99 21.42
C GLU A 123 -16.50 9.72 22.15
N LYS A 124 -15.41 10.44 21.81
CA LYS A 124 -14.08 10.20 22.37
C LYS A 124 -13.46 11.43 23.03
N PHE A 125 -13.30 12.53 22.28
CA PHE A 125 -12.58 13.69 22.76
C PHE A 125 -13.37 14.48 23.82
N GLU A 126 -14.60 14.88 23.54
CA GLU A 126 -15.42 15.63 24.52
C GLU A 126 -15.69 14.86 25.81
N PRO A 127 -16.07 13.55 25.78
CA PRO A 127 -16.19 12.78 27.03
C PRO A 127 -14.89 12.68 27.82
N MET A 128 -13.72 12.67 27.15
CA MET A 128 -12.44 12.74 27.83
C MET A 128 -12.24 14.07 28.57
N VAL A 129 -12.54 15.18 27.90
CA VAL A 129 -12.39 16.51 28.46
C VAL A 129 -13.33 16.70 29.67
N GLU A 130 -14.60 16.27 29.54
CA GLU A 130 -15.61 16.37 30.60
C GLU A 130 -15.14 15.73 31.92
N VAL A 131 -14.58 14.52 31.87
CA VAL A 131 -14.25 13.75 33.07
C VAL A 131 -12.82 13.96 33.59
N THR A 132 -11.96 14.65 32.81
CA THR A 132 -10.56 14.91 33.19
C THR A 132 -10.40 16.35 33.69
N PRO A 133 -10.29 16.59 35.00
CA PRO A 133 -10.37 17.94 35.61
C PRO A 133 -9.35 18.94 35.08
N ARG A 134 -8.13 18.47 34.71
CA ARG A 134 -7.09 19.35 34.15
C ARG A 134 -7.43 19.81 32.71
N LEU A 135 -8.20 19.04 31.97
CA LEU A 135 -8.64 19.39 30.60
C LEU A 135 -9.90 20.27 30.68
N SER A 136 -10.90 19.91 31.49
CA SER A 136 -12.13 20.69 31.60
C SER A 136 -11.89 22.13 32.13
N ALA A 137 -10.83 22.32 32.92
CA ALA A 137 -10.39 23.66 33.32
C ALA A 137 -9.80 24.51 32.18
N LYS A 138 -9.35 23.89 31.08
CA LYS A 138 -8.71 24.57 29.93
C LYS A 138 -9.60 24.62 28.70
N LEU A 139 -10.53 23.69 28.59
CA LEU A 139 -11.49 23.53 27.49
C LEU A 139 -12.90 23.40 28.08
N PRO A 140 -13.59 24.49 28.37
CA PRO A 140 -14.97 24.42 28.87
C PRO A 140 -15.90 23.90 27.75
N VAL A 141 -16.44 22.70 27.95
CA VAL A 141 -17.25 21.98 26.94
C VAL A 141 -18.67 22.57 26.80
N HIS A 142 -19.15 23.37 27.77
CA HIS A 142 -20.58 23.70 27.88
C HIS A 142 -21.01 25.06 27.32
N ALA A 143 -20.14 25.81 26.67
CA ALA A 143 -20.54 27.05 26.00
C ALA A 143 -21.05 26.78 24.57
N ALA A 144 -22.31 26.41 24.47
CA ALA A 144 -22.96 26.05 23.20
C ALA A 144 -22.98 27.15 22.10
N ARG A 145 -22.46 28.37 22.40
CA ARG A 145 -22.33 29.50 21.48
C ARG A 145 -20.93 30.10 21.45
N ASP A 146 -19.92 29.42 22.02
CA ASP A 146 -18.56 29.93 21.99
C ASP A 146 -17.93 29.63 20.61
N LYS A 147 -17.66 30.70 19.84
CA LYS A 147 -16.96 30.62 18.55
C LYS A 147 -15.57 29.97 18.65
N ASN A 148 -15.00 29.87 19.84
CA ASN A 148 -13.69 29.26 20.11
C ASN A 148 -13.76 27.76 20.39
N ASN A 149 -14.95 27.16 20.44
CA ASN A 149 -15.14 25.73 20.72
C ASN A 149 -16.13 25.07 19.75
N LEU A 150 -15.82 25.14 18.46
CA LEU A 150 -16.56 24.42 17.43
C LEU A 150 -16.28 22.92 17.51
N TRP A 151 -17.12 22.09 16.89
CA TRP A 151 -16.92 20.64 16.89
C TRP A 151 -15.60 20.25 16.23
N ASP A 152 -15.14 21.00 15.23
CA ASP A 152 -13.93 20.78 14.43
C ASP A 152 -12.75 21.65 14.86
N HIS A 153 -12.96 22.64 15.76
CA HIS A 153 -11.92 23.57 16.20
C HIS A 153 -12.04 23.87 17.68
N LYS A 154 -11.07 23.42 18.46
CA LYS A 154 -10.99 23.63 19.91
C LYS A 154 -9.82 24.55 20.23
N THR A 155 -10.09 25.75 20.71
CA THR A 155 -9.07 26.73 21.08
C THR A 155 -8.75 26.66 22.57
N PHE A 156 -7.48 26.70 22.92
CA PHE A 156 -6.97 26.77 24.30
C PHE A 156 -5.76 27.67 24.36
N ALA A 157 -5.34 28.03 25.59
CA ALA A 157 -4.20 28.92 25.76
C ALA A 157 -2.94 28.42 25.06
N ARG A 158 -2.38 29.21 24.13
CA ARG A 158 -1.18 28.96 23.34
C ARG A 158 -1.31 27.86 22.26
N GLY A 159 -2.53 27.44 21.91
CA GLY A 159 -2.72 26.44 20.86
C GLY A 159 -4.18 26.23 20.49
N PHE A 160 -4.37 25.32 19.57
CA PHE A 160 -5.68 24.81 19.16
C PHE A 160 -5.58 23.33 18.76
N LEU A 161 -6.70 22.66 18.74
CA LEU A 161 -6.87 21.35 18.14
C LEU A 161 -7.91 21.44 17.05
N LYS A 162 -7.52 21.10 15.82
CA LYS A 162 -8.40 21.10 14.65
C LYS A 162 -8.64 19.69 14.14
N PHE A 163 -9.88 19.33 13.89
CA PHE A 163 -10.28 18.10 13.20
C PHE A 163 -10.58 18.43 11.74
N ILE A 164 -9.91 17.74 10.82
CA ILE A 164 -10.06 17.97 9.39
C ILE A 164 -10.39 16.68 8.65
N THR A 165 -10.76 16.80 7.37
CA THR A 165 -11.03 15.64 6.50
C THR A 165 -10.05 15.55 5.36
N SER A 166 -9.79 14.34 4.89
CA SER A 166 -8.88 14.11 3.76
C SER A 166 -9.43 14.55 2.40
N ASN A 167 -10.72 14.94 2.32
CA ASN A 167 -11.39 15.28 1.07
C ASN A 167 -11.44 16.79 0.76
N ALA A 168 -11.06 17.64 1.72
CA ALA A 168 -11.13 19.09 1.60
C ALA A 168 -9.72 19.72 1.47
N PRO A 169 -9.29 20.14 0.27
CA PRO A 169 -7.95 20.70 0.06
C PRO A 169 -7.67 21.92 0.94
N ASP A 170 -8.68 22.79 1.12
CA ASP A 170 -8.54 24.03 1.88
C ASP A 170 -8.31 23.74 3.37
N GLU A 171 -8.91 22.68 3.91
CA GLU A 171 -8.70 22.26 5.30
C GLU A 171 -7.28 21.70 5.50
N VAL A 172 -6.79 20.90 4.54
CA VAL A 172 -5.47 20.26 4.62
C VAL A 172 -4.33 21.28 4.43
N LYS A 173 -4.54 22.34 3.65
CA LYS A 173 -3.47 23.29 3.27
C LYS A 173 -3.38 24.55 4.14
N SER A 174 -4.41 24.92 4.88
CA SER A 174 -4.58 26.28 5.39
C SER A 174 -3.80 26.61 6.66
N THR A 175 -3.42 25.63 7.49
CA THR A 175 -2.97 25.93 8.85
C THR A 175 -1.67 25.20 9.20
N PRO A 176 -0.58 25.90 9.55
CA PRO A 176 0.64 25.26 10.03
C PRO A 176 0.45 24.77 11.48
N ALA A 177 0.94 23.57 11.77
CA ALA A 177 0.90 22.98 13.11
C ALA A 177 2.13 22.08 13.33
N PRO A 178 2.77 22.13 14.52
CA PRO A 178 3.92 21.26 14.84
C PRO A 178 3.49 19.80 15.03
N VAL A 179 2.24 19.54 15.39
CA VAL A 179 1.71 18.19 15.59
C VAL A 179 0.59 17.95 14.59
N VAL A 180 0.77 16.95 13.74
CA VAL A 180 -0.24 16.49 12.79
C VAL A 180 -0.45 14.98 12.94
N ALA A 181 -1.69 14.54 12.96
CA ALA A 181 -2.05 13.12 13.10
C ALA A 181 -3.03 12.69 12.01
N VAL A 182 -2.97 11.45 11.61
CA VAL A 182 -3.90 10.82 10.67
C VAL A 182 -4.43 9.53 11.27
N GLU A 183 -5.74 9.46 11.45
CA GLU A 183 -6.46 8.25 11.81
C GLU A 183 -6.92 7.53 10.55
N GLU A 184 -6.64 6.21 10.47
CA GLU A 184 -6.96 5.30 9.36
C GLU A 184 -6.44 5.84 8.01
N PRO A 185 -5.10 5.93 7.82
CA PRO A 185 -4.47 6.49 6.61
C PRO A 185 -4.82 5.73 5.32
N ASP A 186 -5.15 4.44 5.40
CA ASP A 186 -5.54 3.64 4.24
C ASP A 186 -6.88 4.09 3.62
N ASP A 187 -7.77 4.66 4.43
CA ASP A 187 -9.05 5.20 3.98
C ASP A 187 -8.98 6.69 3.57
N ALA A 188 -7.83 7.35 3.76
CA ALA A 188 -7.65 8.74 3.40
C ALA A 188 -7.53 8.94 1.88
N ASN A 189 -7.94 10.10 1.39
CA ASN A 189 -7.95 10.43 -0.04
C ASN A 189 -6.52 10.48 -0.62
N THR A 190 -6.28 9.71 -1.66
CA THR A 190 -4.97 9.61 -2.33
C THR A 190 -4.72 10.72 -3.36
N ASN A 191 -5.78 11.43 -3.80
CA ASN A 191 -5.66 12.54 -4.74
C ASN A 191 -6.76 13.58 -4.49
N VAL A 192 -6.46 14.57 -3.65
CA VAL A 192 -7.40 15.60 -3.22
C VAL A 192 -7.62 16.60 -4.37
N ARG A 193 -8.68 16.43 -5.16
CA ARG A 193 -9.02 17.30 -6.30
C ARG A 193 -7.82 17.57 -7.22
N GLU A 194 -7.09 16.54 -7.59
CA GLU A 194 -5.92 16.60 -8.47
C GLU A 194 -4.72 17.42 -7.92
N GLN A 195 -4.70 17.67 -6.60
CA GLN A 195 -3.64 18.44 -5.94
C GLN A 195 -2.63 17.59 -5.18
N GLY A 196 -2.78 16.27 -5.25
CA GLY A 196 -1.89 15.32 -4.61
C GLY A 196 -2.47 14.61 -3.39
N ASP A 197 -1.67 13.78 -2.78
CA ASP A 197 -2.04 12.94 -1.65
C ASP A 197 -2.30 13.74 -0.36
N SER A 198 -3.43 13.46 0.31
CA SER A 198 -3.84 14.20 1.51
C SER A 198 -2.85 14.09 2.67
N ILE A 199 -2.20 12.95 2.86
CA ILE A 199 -1.20 12.75 3.93
C ILE A 199 0.05 13.56 3.64
N THR A 200 0.55 13.52 2.41
CA THR A 200 1.69 14.32 1.96
C THR A 200 1.40 15.81 2.11
N LEU A 201 0.21 16.26 1.68
CA LEU A 201 -0.21 17.65 1.84
C LEU A 201 -0.29 18.08 3.32
N LEU A 202 -0.72 17.18 4.21
CA LEU A 202 -0.76 17.45 5.64
C LEU A 202 0.65 17.50 6.25
N GLU A 203 1.57 16.67 5.81
CA GLU A 203 2.97 16.65 6.26
C GLU A 203 3.67 17.98 5.96
N GLU A 204 3.30 18.67 4.86
CA GLU A 204 3.78 20.02 4.57
C GLU A 204 3.45 21.05 5.66
N ARG A 205 2.42 20.80 6.48
CA ARG A 205 1.96 21.75 7.53
C ARG A 205 2.90 21.83 8.71
N ASN A 206 3.76 20.85 8.92
CA ASN A 206 4.70 20.87 10.03
C ASN A 206 6.14 21.32 9.63
N LYS A 207 6.42 21.53 8.34
CA LYS A 207 7.75 21.92 7.83
C LYS A 207 8.27 23.24 8.37
N SER A 208 7.40 24.17 8.77
CA SER A 208 7.78 25.45 9.38
C SER A 208 8.37 25.31 10.77
N TYR A 209 8.28 24.15 11.38
CA TYR A 209 8.76 23.88 12.73
C TYR A 209 10.07 23.08 12.70
N SER A 210 10.94 23.33 13.70
CA SER A 210 12.19 22.60 13.83
C SER A 210 11.94 21.10 14.05
N ASP A 211 12.89 20.27 13.66
CA ASP A 211 12.82 18.80 13.75
C ASP A 211 12.48 18.29 15.15
N ARG A 212 12.96 18.98 16.19
CA ARG A 212 12.67 18.63 17.59
C ARG A 212 11.24 18.95 18.03
N ARG A 213 10.50 19.77 17.28
CA ARG A 213 9.15 20.22 17.62
C ARG A 213 8.06 19.61 16.75
N ARG A 214 8.41 19.21 15.55
CA ARG A 214 7.45 18.61 14.62
C ARG A 214 7.19 17.14 14.95
N LYS A 215 5.94 16.74 14.85
CA LYS A 215 5.50 15.37 15.06
C LYS A 215 4.41 15.01 14.05
N MET A 216 4.67 13.98 13.23
CA MET A 216 3.69 13.32 12.37
C MET A 216 3.28 12.00 13.00
N ILE A 217 1.98 11.75 13.13
CA ILE A 217 1.44 10.56 13.80
C ILE A 217 0.51 9.85 12.82
N LEU A 218 0.79 8.60 12.50
CA LEU A 218 -0.04 7.77 11.64
C LEU A 218 -0.50 6.53 12.43
N GLY A 219 -1.78 6.29 12.50
CA GLY A 219 -2.30 5.07 13.11
C GLY A 219 -3.47 4.51 12.34
N GLY A 220 -3.41 3.23 12.01
CA GLY A 220 -4.48 2.61 11.26
C GLY A 220 -4.36 1.11 11.13
N THR A 221 -5.45 0.52 10.69
CA THR A 221 -5.55 -0.89 10.36
C THR A 221 -5.11 -1.08 8.91
N PRO A 222 -4.16 -1.98 8.60
CA PRO A 222 -3.73 -2.21 7.24
C PRO A 222 -4.86 -2.84 6.41
N THR A 223 -4.87 -2.57 5.11
CA THR A 223 -5.91 -3.08 4.20
C THR A 223 -5.37 -4.20 3.30
N VAL A 224 -4.91 -3.89 2.12
CA VAL A 224 -4.44 -4.86 1.12
C VAL A 224 -2.92 -4.75 0.97
N ASP A 225 -2.26 -5.89 0.91
CA ASP A 225 -0.81 -5.98 0.73
C ASP A 225 -0.36 -5.25 -0.56
N GLY A 226 0.70 -4.43 -0.43
CA GLY A 226 1.18 -3.57 -1.50
C GLY A 226 0.34 -2.32 -1.79
N LEU A 227 -0.87 -2.19 -1.25
CA LEU A 227 -1.73 -1.01 -1.38
C LEU A 227 -1.83 -0.22 -0.07
N SER A 228 -1.67 -0.90 1.06
CA SER A 228 -1.81 -0.32 2.39
C SER A 228 -0.73 0.74 2.67
N ARG A 229 -1.17 1.96 2.92
CA ARG A 229 -0.31 3.13 3.21
C ARG A 229 0.32 3.02 4.58
N ILE A 230 -0.41 2.49 5.57
CA ILE A 230 0.14 2.27 6.91
C ILE A 230 1.20 1.17 6.89
N GLN A 231 1.05 0.14 6.06
CA GLN A 231 2.06 -0.89 5.85
C GLN A 231 3.35 -0.30 5.27
N GLN A 232 3.23 0.56 4.25
CA GLN A 232 4.38 1.23 3.64
C GLN A 232 5.08 2.17 4.62
N ALA A 233 4.30 2.94 5.39
CA ALA A 233 4.86 3.83 6.40
C ALA A 233 5.59 3.05 7.52
N TYR A 234 5.07 1.87 7.91
CA TYR A 234 5.74 0.97 8.84
C TYR A 234 7.02 0.37 8.24
N ALA A 235 6.99 -0.08 6.99
CA ALA A 235 8.16 -0.62 6.30
C ALA A 235 9.31 0.40 6.16
N ALA A 236 8.99 1.71 6.08
CA ALA A 236 9.96 2.81 6.02
C ALA A 236 10.44 3.31 7.41
N SER A 237 10.11 2.59 8.50
CA SER A 237 10.43 2.94 9.87
C SER A 237 11.49 2.01 10.48
N ASP A 238 11.78 2.17 11.76
CA ASP A 238 12.61 1.23 12.54
C ASP A 238 11.90 -0.11 12.86
N GLN A 239 10.66 -0.30 12.40
CA GLN A 239 9.91 -1.56 12.39
C GLN A 239 9.87 -2.29 13.74
N ARG A 240 9.49 -1.58 14.81
CA ARG A 240 9.39 -2.19 16.15
C ARG A 240 8.29 -3.25 16.20
N VAL A 241 8.64 -4.37 16.82
CA VAL A 241 7.74 -5.48 17.15
C VAL A 241 7.64 -5.61 18.67
N TYR A 242 6.47 -6.05 19.16
CA TYR A 242 6.26 -6.25 20.59
C TYR A 242 6.62 -7.69 20.96
N LEU A 243 7.78 -7.89 21.57
CA LEU A 243 8.26 -9.19 22.02
C LEU A 243 7.72 -9.50 23.42
N VAL A 244 7.28 -10.73 23.60
CA VAL A 244 6.67 -11.24 24.83
C VAL A 244 7.48 -12.42 25.31
N PRO A 245 8.00 -12.40 26.57
CA PRO A 245 8.77 -13.52 27.10
C PRO A 245 7.84 -14.70 27.43
N CYS A 246 8.28 -15.89 27.06
CA CYS A 246 7.58 -17.13 27.43
C CYS A 246 7.56 -17.30 28.96
N PRO A 247 6.41 -17.63 29.58
CA PRO A 247 6.36 -17.90 31.03
C PRO A 247 7.25 -19.08 31.51
N ASP A 248 7.55 -20.02 30.61
CA ASP A 248 8.22 -21.27 30.98
C ASP A 248 9.71 -21.33 30.56
N CYS A 249 10.08 -20.74 29.41
CA CYS A 249 11.47 -20.76 28.93
C CYS A 249 12.11 -19.36 28.82
N ASP A 250 11.40 -18.29 29.14
CA ASP A 250 11.78 -16.88 29.04
C ASP A 250 12.24 -16.40 27.65
N GLU A 251 12.22 -17.23 26.60
CA GLU A 251 12.52 -16.82 25.24
C GLU A 251 11.48 -15.82 24.73
N GLU A 252 11.95 -14.71 24.17
CA GLU A 252 11.11 -13.63 23.70
C GLU A 252 10.69 -13.82 22.24
N HIS A 253 9.42 -13.66 21.94
CA HIS A 253 8.90 -13.73 20.58
C HIS A 253 7.66 -12.83 20.40
N GLU A 254 7.36 -12.47 19.15
CA GLU A 254 6.11 -11.80 18.79
C GLU A 254 4.97 -12.83 18.84
N LEU A 255 3.83 -12.46 19.44
CA LEU A 255 2.65 -13.31 19.41
C LEU A 255 2.12 -13.41 17.97
N ALA A 256 2.08 -14.61 17.42
CA ALA A 256 1.65 -14.91 16.07
C ALA A 256 0.43 -15.83 16.05
N TRP A 257 -0.50 -15.57 15.12
CA TRP A 257 -1.70 -16.39 14.97
C TRP A 257 -1.41 -17.86 14.70
N GLU A 258 -0.34 -18.12 13.97
CA GLU A 258 0.13 -19.43 13.55
C GLU A 258 0.45 -20.36 14.75
N ASN A 259 0.66 -19.77 15.93
CA ASN A 259 0.94 -20.47 17.19
C ASN A 259 -0.30 -20.68 18.05
N VAL A 260 -1.49 -20.23 17.58
CA VAL A 260 -2.76 -20.53 18.26
C VAL A 260 -3.25 -21.91 17.83
N THR A 261 -3.46 -22.79 18.81
CA THR A 261 -3.88 -24.18 18.59
C THR A 261 -5.17 -24.50 19.33
N TRP A 262 -5.93 -25.44 18.84
CA TRP A 262 -7.15 -25.93 19.46
C TRP A 262 -7.36 -27.41 19.15
N CYS A 263 -8.20 -28.09 19.94
CA CYS A 263 -8.54 -29.49 19.73
C CYS A 263 -9.66 -29.65 18.69
N ASN A 264 -9.68 -30.79 18.02
CA ASN A 264 -10.81 -31.26 17.23
C ASN A 264 -11.45 -32.44 17.91
N ASP A 265 -12.79 -32.50 17.92
CA ASP A 265 -13.58 -33.61 18.42
C ASP A 265 -14.19 -34.40 17.25
N ALA A 266 -14.03 -35.72 17.25
CA ALA A 266 -14.52 -36.57 16.19
C ALA A 266 -16.06 -36.75 16.27
N ASP A 267 -16.60 -36.68 17.48
CA ASP A 267 -18.01 -37.10 17.77
C ASP A 267 -19.01 -35.95 17.65
N VAL A 268 -18.53 -34.69 17.60
CA VAL A 268 -19.39 -33.50 17.51
C VAL A 268 -19.00 -32.65 16.32
N VAL A 269 -19.98 -32.42 15.44
CA VAL A 269 -19.81 -31.53 14.28
C VAL A 269 -20.69 -30.30 14.46
N HIS A 270 -20.04 -29.12 14.60
CA HIS A 270 -20.74 -27.83 14.64
C HIS A 270 -20.93 -27.31 13.21
N GLU A 271 -22.09 -26.72 12.93
CA GLU A 271 -22.43 -26.21 11.58
C GLU A 271 -21.37 -25.21 11.01
N VAL A 272 -20.84 -24.34 11.86
CA VAL A 272 -19.86 -23.30 11.46
C VAL A 272 -18.42 -23.76 11.70
N TYR A 273 -18.15 -24.40 12.85
CA TYR A 273 -16.80 -24.70 13.30
C TYR A 273 -16.34 -26.13 12.93
N GLY A 274 -17.22 -26.92 12.34
CA GLY A 274 -16.92 -28.32 12.04
C GLY A 274 -16.60 -29.10 13.32
N ARG A 275 -15.48 -29.81 13.30
CA ARG A 275 -15.00 -30.60 14.46
C ARG A 275 -14.15 -29.77 15.44
N ALA A 276 -13.87 -28.51 15.15
CA ALA A 276 -13.04 -27.66 16.00
C ALA A 276 -13.77 -27.28 17.30
N ARG A 277 -12.98 -27.25 18.40
CA ARG A 277 -13.41 -26.85 19.74
C ARG A 277 -12.74 -25.53 20.13
N PRO A 278 -13.31 -24.36 19.79
CA PRO A 278 -12.71 -23.06 20.06
C PRO A 278 -12.38 -22.83 21.55
N GLU A 279 -13.19 -23.38 22.46
CA GLU A 279 -13.02 -23.26 23.91
C GLU A 279 -11.74 -23.92 24.42
N THR A 280 -11.15 -24.81 23.64
CA THR A 280 -9.87 -25.47 23.96
C THR A 280 -8.67 -24.68 23.47
N ALA A 281 -8.87 -23.49 22.92
CA ALA A 281 -7.80 -22.70 22.33
C ALA A 281 -6.67 -22.40 23.31
N ARG A 282 -5.43 -22.58 22.86
CA ARG A 282 -4.18 -22.31 23.59
C ARG A 282 -3.18 -21.64 22.65
N TYR A 283 -2.30 -20.85 23.21
CA TYR A 283 -1.13 -20.35 22.50
C TYR A 283 0.03 -21.29 22.76
N THR A 284 0.72 -21.72 21.72
CA THR A 284 1.86 -22.63 21.81
C THR A 284 3.14 -21.80 21.67
N CYS A 285 4.03 -21.87 22.65
CA CYS A 285 5.34 -21.23 22.53
C CYS A 285 6.13 -21.84 21.35
N PRO A 286 6.64 -21.04 20.39
CA PRO A 286 7.38 -21.57 19.25
C PRO A 286 8.73 -22.18 19.62
N HIS A 287 9.28 -21.83 20.79
CA HIS A 287 10.59 -22.30 21.26
C HIS A 287 10.52 -23.57 22.07
N CYS A 288 9.66 -23.63 23.08
CA CYS A 288 9.62 -24.79 24.00
C CYS A 288 8.34 -25.64 23.90
N GLY A 289 7.35 -25.24 23.09
CA GLY A 289 6.09 -25.95 22.94
C GLY A 289 5.10 -25.83 24.11
N SER A 290 5.39 -25.00 25.12
CA SER A 290 4.49 -24.75 26.25
C SER A 290 3.15 -24.19 25.78
N LEU A 291 2.06 -24.68 26.38
CA LEU A 291 0.69 -24.27 26.06
C LEU A 291 0.19 -23.22 27.07
N TRP A 292 -0.13 -22.04 26.59
CA TRP A 292 -0.63 -20.93 27.43
C TRP A 292 -2.15 -20.81 27.32
N ASP A 293 -2.78 -20.62 28.45
CA ASP A 293 -4.15 -20.10 28.50
C ASP A 293 -4.15 -18.56 28.39
N ASP A 294 -5.34 -17.94 28.34
CA ASP A 294 -5.45 -16.49 28.27
C ASP A 294 -4.86 -15.76 29.47
N ALA A 295 -4.91 -16.34 30.66
CA ALA A 295 -4.32 -15.72 31.85
C ALA A 295 -2.78 -15.69 31.79
N MET A 296 -2.17 -16.80 31.32
CA MET A 296 -0.72 -16.88 31.05
C MET A 296 -0.32 -15.87 29.97
N ARG A 297 -1.05 -15.85 28.86
CA ARG A 297 -0.82 -14.92 27.75
C ARG A 297 -0.84 -13.47 28.23
N ILE A 298 -1.87 -13.05 28.99
CA ILE A 298 -2.00 -11.68 29.49
C ILE A 298 -0.87 -11.35 30.48
N ARG A 299 -0.46 -12.29 31.33
CA ARG A 299 0.69 -12.08 32.26
C ARG A 299 2.00 -11.91 31.46
N ALA A 300 2.21 -12.72 30.43
CA ALA A 300 3.37 -12.62 29.55
C ALA A 300 3.40 -11.28 28.78
N VAL A 301 2.27 -10.84 28.22
CA VAL A 301 2.13 -9.54 27.55
C VAL A 301 2.51 -8.37 28.45
N ARG A 302 2.21 -8.43 29.76
CA ARG A 302 2.62 -7.38 30.73
C ARG A 302 4.13 -7.25 30.93
N ARG A 303 4.89 -8.29 30.59
CA ARG A 303 6.36 -8.32 30.65
C ARG A 303 7.00 -7.98 29.30
N GLY A 304 6.19 -7.83 28.25
CA GLY A 304 6.67 -7.59 26.90
C GLY A 304 7.34 -6.23 26.74
N ARG A 305 8.14 -6.11 25.67
CA ARG A 305 8.86 -4.89 25.32
C ARG A 305 8.91 -4.69 23.82
N TRP A 306 9.09 -3.44 23.40
CA TRP A 306 9.31 -3.11 22.00
C TRP A 306 10.77 -3.29 21.61
N VAL A 307 10.99 -3.89 20.42
CA VAL A 307 12.32 -4.08 19.84
C VAL A 307 12.28 -3.60 18.40
N ALA A 308 13.22 -2.71 18.04
CA ALA A 308 13.40 -2.27 16.66
C ALA A 308 14.08 -3.39 15.85
N THR A 309 13.59 -3.66 14.65
CA THR A 309 14.15 -4.66 13.72
C THR A 309 14.84 -4.02 12.52
N ALA A 310 14.78 -2.68 12.40
CA ALA A 310 15.48 -1.90 11.39
C ALA A 310 16.14 -0.65 12.02
N PRO A 311 17.11 -0.02 11.34
CA PRO A 311 17.75 1.21 11.82
C PRO A 311 16.77 2.37 12.00
N PHE A 312 16.96 3.14 13.08
CA PHE A 312 16.16 4.32 13.35
C PHE A 312 16.68 5.55 12.59
N HIS A 313 15.84 6.12 11.74
CA HIS A 313 16.10 7.34 10.97
C HIS A 313 15.02 8.40 11.19
N GLY A 314 14.66 8.68 12.44
CA GLY A 314 13.64 9.67 12.79
C GLY A 314 12.19 9.18 12.68
N VAL A 315 11.97 7.94 12.26
CA VAL A 315 10.64 7.31 12.14
C VAL A 315 10.55 6.10 13.06
N ALA A 316 9.72 6.19 14.10
CA ALA A 316 9.42 5.09 14.99
C ALA A 316 8.16 4.36 14.52
N GLY A 317 8.28 3.10 14.14
CA GLY A 317 7.17 2.29 13.65
C GLY A 317 6.82 1.15 14.59
N PHE A 318 5.54 0.95 14.80
CA PHE A 318 5.01 -0.06 15.70
C PHE A 318 4.05 -0.98 14.96
N ARG A 319 4.20 -2.30 15.15
CA ARG A 319 3.24 -3.29 14.66
C ARG A 319 2.67 -4.07 15.83
N ILE A 320 1.34 -4.17 15.90
CA ILE A 320 0.67 -4.85 17.00
C ILE A 320 -0.62 -5.54 16.55
N ASN A 321 -0.84 -6.76 17.04
CA ASN A 321 -2.02 -7.57 16.74
C ASN A 321 -2.94 -7.75 17.96
N GLU A 322 -4.13 -8.33 17.75
CA GLU A 322 -5.16 -8.49 18.77
C GLU A 322 -4.79 -9.49 19.87
N LEU A 323 -3.80 -10.39 19.65
CA LEU A 323 -3.35 -11.36 20.66
C LEU A 323 -2.74 -10.70 21.90
N VAL A 324 -2.33 -9.44 21.87
CA VAL A 324 -1.88 -8.73 23.07
C VAL A 324 -3.04 -8.25 23.93
N SER A 325 -4.26 -8.16 23.38
CA SER A 325 -5.42 -7.57 24.04
C SER A 325 -5.91 -8.41 25.22
N PRO A 326 -6.14 -7.80 26.40
CA PRO A 326 -6.70 -8.47 27.56
C PRO A 326 -8.23 -8.45 27.59
N PHE A 327 -8.88 -7.83 26.60
CA PHE A 327 -10.32 -7.64 26.59
C PHE A 327 -11.07 -8.97 26.32
N PRO A 328 -12.24 -9.21 26.94
CA PRO A 328 -12.96 -10.49 26.81
C PRO A 328 -13.26 -10.90 25.36
N GLY A 329 -13.59 -9.94 24.49
CA GLY A 329 -13.86 -10.21 23.06
C GLY A 329 -12.61 -10.57 22.23
N SER A 330 -11.42 -10.46 22.82
CA SER A 330 -10.12 -10.79 22.22
C SER A 330 -9.44 -11.99 22.89
N ASN A 331 -10.21 -12.82 23.63
CA ASN A 331 -9.66 -14.09 24.13
C ASN A 331 -9.45 -15.08 22.96
N MET A 332 -8.60 -16.06 23.17
CA MET A 332 -8.21 -16.99 22.10
C MET A 332 -9.38 -17.78 21.53
N ALA A 333 -10.34 -18.16 22.37
CA ALA A 333 -11.55 -18.87 21.92
C ALA A 333 -12.38 -18.02 20.94
N GLU A 334 -12.59 -16.73 21.23
CA GLU A 334 -13.32 -15.83 20.35
C GLU A 334 -12.55 -15.55 19.05
N LEU A 335 -11.22 -15.43 19.10
CA LEU A 335 -10.40 -15.30 17.90
C LEU A 335 -10.46 -16.56 17.02
N VAL A 336 -10.44 -17.75 17.62
CA VAL A 336 -10.62 -19.02 16.89
C VAL A 336 -12.01 -19.10 16.24
N LYS A 337 -13.08 -18.68 16.93
CA LYS A 337 -14.43 -18.61 16.35
C LYS A 337 -14.47 -17.66 15.16
N LYS A 338 -13.87 -16.47 15.26
CA LYS A 338 -13.76 -15.50 14.17
C LYS A 338 -13.04 -16.13 12.97
N TRP A 339 -11.91 -16.79 13.22
CA TRP A 339 -11.10 -17.42 12.17
C TRP A 339 -11.84 -18.56 11.48
N LEU A 340 -12.45 -19.49 12.23
CA LEU A 340 -13.20 -20.62 11.67
C LEU A 340 -14.39 -20.15 10.81
N THR A 341 -15.07 -19.10 11.26
CA THR A 341 -16.16 -18.47 10.48
C THR A 341 -15.64 -17.86 9.18
N ALA A 342 -14.45 -17.26 9.24
CA ALA A 342 -13.81 -16.66 8.08
C ALA A 342 -13.25 -17.73 7.11
N ASP A 343 -12.68 -18.81 7.64
CA ASP A 343 -12.17 -19.94 6.85
C ASP A 343 -13.31 -20.69 6.13
N LYS A 344 -14.46 -20.89 6.80
CA LYS A 344 -15.66 -21.45 6.15
C LYS A 344 -16.10 -20.57 4.97
N ALA A 345 -16.27 -19.26 5.18
CA ALA A 345 -16.67 -18.34 4.11
C ALA A 345 -15.66 -18.31 2.96
N LEU A 346 -14.35 -18.36 3.28
CA LEU A 346 -13.30 -18.41 2.26
C LEU A 346 -13.38 -19.68 1.40
N ARG A 347 -13.68 -20.85 2.00
CA ARG A 347 -13.91 -22.10 1.26
C ARG A 347 -15.14 -22.05 0.38
N GLU A 348 -16.15 -21.27 0.78
CA GLU A 348 -17.37 -20.99 0.01
C GLU A 348 -17.17 -19.89 -1.05
N GLY A 349 -15.95 -19.34 -1.19
CA GLY A 349 -15.58 -18.32 -2.18
C GLY A 349 -15.72 -16.87 -1.71
N ASP A 350 -16.12 -16.61 -0.45
CA ASP A 350 -16.17 -15.27 0.14
C ASP A 350 -14.95 -14.98 1.02
N ASP A 351 -14.03 -14.16 0.51
CA ASP A 351 -12.81 -13.75 1.22
C ASP A 351 -13.02 -12.59 2.19
N THR A 352 -14.21 -11.98 2.23
CA THR A 352 -14.47 -10.75 3.00
C THR A 352 -14.21 -10.92 4.49
N LYS A 353 -14.65 -12.04 5.07
CA LYS A 353 -14.45 -12.31 6.50
C LYS A 353 -13.00 -12.64 6.83
N MET A 354 -12.30 -13.37 5.93
CA MET A 354 -10.89 -13.68 6.12
C MET A 354 -10.03 -12.41 6.02
N ARG A 355 -10.31 -11.54 5.06
CA ARG A 355 -9.67 -10.23 4.96
C ARG A 355 -9.89 -9.40 6.23
N SER A 356 -11.14 -9.36 6.72
CA SER A 356 -11.45 -8.69 7.98
C SER A 356 -10.68 -9.27 9.16
N PHE A 357 -10.54 -10.59 9.26
CA PHE A 357 -9.77 -11.23 10.32
C PHE A 357 -8.27 -10.89 10.23
N VAL A 358 -7.67 -11.00 9.06
CA VAL A 358 -6.24 -10.68 8.86
C VAL A 358 -5.97 -9.21 9.17
N ASN A 359 -6.79 -8.30 8.67
CA ASN A 359 -6.58 -6.87 8.87
C ASN A 359 -6.87 -6.45 10.32
N ASN A 360 -8.02 -6.83 10.87
CA ASN A 360 -8.50 -6.31 12.15
C ASN A 360 -8.03 -7.13 13.37
N SER A 361 -7.71 -8.42 13.20
CA SER A 361 -7.23 -9.24 14.33
C SER A 361 -5.74 -9.51 14.27
N GLN A 362 -5.16 -9.80 13.09
CA GLN A 362 -3.72 -9.99 12.97
C GLN A 362 -2.94 -8.66 12.78
N GLY A 363 -3.61 -7.55 12.45
CA GLY A 363 -2.93 -6.28 12.19
C GLY A 363 -1.98 -6.34 10.98
N ARG A 364 -2.27 -7.21 10.02
CA ARG A 364 -1.50 -7.44 8.79
C ARG A 364 -2.32 -7.06 7.57
N ALA A 365 -1.66 -6.59 6.53
CA ALA A 365 -2.32 -6.38 5.24
C ALA A 365 -2.72 -7.72 4.61
N TYR A 366 -3.95 -7.78 4.10
CA TYR A 366 -4.46 -9.00 3.47
C TYR A 366 -3.80 -9.21 2.11
N LYS A 367 -3.13 -10.34 1.95
CA LYS A 367 -2.53 -10.74 0.68
C LYS A 367 -3.54 -11.59 -0.09
N TYR A 368 -4.05 -11.03 -1.20
CA TYR A 368 -4.79 -11.85 -2.14
C TYR A 368 -3.89 -12.96 -2.67
N LYS A 369 -4.41 -14.18 -2.73
CA LYS A 369 -3.70 -15.23 -3.46
C LYS A 369 -3.60 -14.77 -4.91
N SER A 370 -2.40 -14.38 -5.32
CA SER A 370 -2.11 -14.24 -6.75
C SER A 370 -2.13 -15.65 -7.32
N GLU A 371 -2.97 -15.87 -8.31
CA GLU A 371 -2.91 -17.08 -9.12
C GLU A 371 -1.82 -16.97 -10.19
N LEU A 372 -1.12 -15.82 -10.26
CA LEU A 372 0.03 -15.63 -11.11
C LEU A 372 1.24 -16.37 -10.54
N PRO A 373 2.04 -17.01 -11.38
CA PRO A 373 3.34 -17.52 -11.01
C PRO A 373 4.24 -16.42 -10.42
N GLU A 374 5.17 -16.79 -9.56
CA GLU A 374 6.18 -15.87 -9.03
C GLU A 374 7.07 -15.32 -10.17
N LEU A 375 7.67 -14.15 -9.94
CA LEU A 375 8.45 -13.46 -10.99
C LEU A 375 9.59 -14.31 -11.52
N GLU A 376 10.23 -15.06 -10.65
CA GLU A 376 11.32 -15.99 -10.98
C GLU A 376 10.85 -17.10 -11.95
N VAL A 377 9.68 -17.69 -11.66
CA VAL A 377 9.07 -18.70 -12.52
C VAL A 377 8.67 -18.12 -13.88
N LEU A 378 8.16 -16.88 -13.91
CA LEU A 378 7.86 -16.19 -15.16
C LEU A 378 9.13 -15.88 -15.95
N ALA A 379 10.21 -15.48 -15.29
CA ALA A 379 11.50 -15.23 -15.94
C ALA A 379 12.11 -16.51 -16.58
N GLU A 380 11.97 -17.66 -15.91
CA GLU A 380 12.42 -18.96 -16.42
C GLU A 380 11.67 -19.40 -17.69
N ARG A 381 10.44 -18.90 -17.90
CA ARG A 381 9.63 -19.20 -19.11
C ARG A 381 10.07 -18.43 -20.35
N ALA A 382 11.09 -17.59 -20.27
CA ALA A 382 11.59 -16.81 -21.40
C ALA A 382 12.18 -17.71 -22.50
N LEU A 383 11.79 -17.47 -23.74
CA LEU A 383 12.27 -18.20 -24.89
C LEU A 383 13.63 -17.66 -25.39
N SER A 384 14.37 -18.48 -26.15
CA SER A 384 15.75 -18.18 -26.55
C SER A 384 15.87 -17.34 -27.82
N TYR A 385 14.86 -16.58 -28.23
CA TYR A 385 14.98 -15.63 -29.35
C TYR A 385 15.49 -14.26 -28.87
N ALA A 386 16.03 -13.47 -29.77
CA ALA A 386 16.58 -12.15 -29.48
C ALA A 386 15.51 -11.06 -29.57
N GLU A 387 15.76 -9.96 -28.88
CA GLU A 387 14.99 -8.70 -29.04
C GLU A 387 14.98 -8.28 -30.53
N LEU A 388 13.94 -7.59 -30.97
CA LEU A 388 13.71 -7.16 -32.36
C LEU A 388 13.58 -8.32 -33.38
N THR A 389 13.54 -9.58 -32.93
CA THR A 389 13.34 -10.75 -33.75
C THR A 389 11.93 -11.30 -33.59
N VAL A 390 11.29 -11.61 -34.70
CA VAL A 390 9.96 -12.23 -34.69
C VAL A 390 10.13 -13.73 -34.81
N PRO A 391 9.69 -14.53 -33.80
CA PRO A 391 9.73 -15.99 -33.87
C PRO A 391 8.88 -16.56 -35.00
N ALA A 392 9.16 -17.81 -35.37
CA ALA A 392 8.54 -18.51 -36.52
C ALA A 392 7.00 -18.52 -36.47
N GLY A 393 6.39 -18.53 -35.28
CA GLY A 393 4.93 -18.48 -35.10
C GLY A 393 4.31 -17.10 -35.29
N GLY A 394 5.10 -16.02 -35.23
CA GLY A 394 4.62 -14.64 -35.29
C GLY A 394 4.45 -14.15 -36.73
N LEU A 395 3.25 -13.82 -37.14
CA LEU A 395 2.91 -13.45 -38.52
C LEU A 395 2.39 -12.04 -38.70
N LEU A 396 2.01 -11.39 -37.61
CA LEU A 396 1.42 -10.05 -37.62
C LEU A 396 1.93 -9.25 -36.42
N LEU A 397 2.34 -7.98 -36.62
CA LEU A 397 2.88 -7.12 -35.56
C LEU A 397 1.89 -6.04 -35.17
N THR A 398 1.75 -5.80 -33.83
CA THR A 398 1.02 -4.66 -33.32
C THR A 398 1.81 -3.94 -32.21
N LEU A 399 1.63 -2.62 -32.12
CA LEU A 399 2.33 -1.75 -31.20
C LEU A 399 1.34 -1.12 -30.21
N GLY A 400 1.63 -1.23 -28.92
CA GLY A 400 0.96 -0.51 -27.84
C GLY A 400 1.89 0.54 -27.27
N VAL A 401 1.39 1.76 -27.07
CA VAL A 401 2.15 2.90 -26.58
C VAL A 401 1.42 3.56 -25.41
N ASP A 402 2.09 3.65 -24.28
CA ASP A 402 1.65 4.44 -23.11
C ASP A 402 2.46 5.74 -23.05
N VAL A 403 1.75 6.86 -22.86
CA VAL A 403 2.33 8.21 -23.00
C VAL A 403 2.48 8.87 -21.62
N GLN A 404 3.74 9.05 -21.22
CA GLN A 404 4.12 9.77 -20.02
C GLN A 404 4.59 11.20 -20.39
N HIS A 405 4.92 12.05 -19.41
CA HIS A 405 5.40 13.41 -19.68
C HIS A 405 6.82 13.44 -20.27
N ASP A 406 7.63 12.51 -19.87
CA ASP A 406 9.09 12.45 -20.12
C ASP A 406 9.50 11.29 -21.02
N ARG A 407 8.56 10.44 -21.47
CA ARG A 407 8.82 9.28 -22.29
C ARG A 407 7.57 8.68 -22.94
N LEU A 408 7.80 7.85 -23.95
CA LEU A 408 6.84 6.88 -24.48
C LEU A 408 7.26 5.49 -24.05
N ALA A 409 6.42 4.75 -23.31
CA ALA A 409 6.61 3.33 -23.08
C ALA A 409 5.98 2.54 -24.23
N ILE A 410 6.65 1.48 -24.70
CA ILE A 410 6.24 0.76 -25.88
C ILE A 410 6.30 -0.75 -25.70
N VAL A 411 5.30 -1.45 -26.21
CA VAL A 411 5.30 -2.90 -26.42
C VAL A 411 5.01 -3.20 -27.87
N LEU A 412 5.95 -3.86 -28.55
CA LEU A 412 5.73 -4.48 -29.86
C LEU A 412 5.51 -5.97 -29.67
N ARG A 413 4.37 -6.46 -30.15
CA ARG A 413 4.00 -7.86 -30.02
C ARG A 413 3.68 -8.48 -31.37
N ALA A 414 4.25 -9.68 -31.60
CA ALA A 414 3.91 -10.52 -32.72
C ALA A 414 2.75 -11.45 -32.39
N TRP A 415 1.86 -11.68 -33.32
CA TRP A 415 0.68 -12.52 -33.19
C TRP A 415 0.71 -13.64 -34.23
N GLY A 416 0.29 -14.82 -33.81
CA GLY A 416 0.14 -16.00 -34.62
C GLY A 416 -1.22 -16.67 -34.44
N ARG A 417 -1.29 -17.90 -34.90
CA ARG A 417 -2.50 -18.73 -34.85
C ARG A 417 -3.06 -18.84 -33.46
N SER A 418 -4.40 -18.81 -33.37
CA SER A 418 -5.11 -18.91 -32.09
C SER A 418 -4.73 -17.87 -31.03
N GLU A 419 -4.32 -16.68 -31.49
CA GLU A 419 -3.85 -15.58 -30.61
C GLU A 419 -2.61 -15.91 -29.74
N GLU A 420 -1.83 -16.92 -30.09
CA GLU A 420 -0.50 -17.10 -29.54
C GLU A 420 0.37 -15.88 -29.90
N SER A 421 1.21 -15.41 -28.98
CA SER A 421 1.88 -14.13 -29.18
C SER A 421 3.27 -14.06 -28.52
N TRP A 422 4.16 -13.30 -29.15
CA TRP A 422 5.56 -13.12 -28.73
C TRP A 422 5.91 -11.66 -28.57
N LEU A 423 6.53 -11.34 -27.45
CA LEU A 423 7.09 -10.00 -27.24
C LEU A 423 8.28 -9.82 -28.19
N VAL A 424 8.26 -8.80 -29.02
CA VAL A 424 9.38 -8.43 -29.90
C VAL A 424 10.24 -7.35 -29.31
N VAL A 425 9.59 -6.36 -28.63
CA VAL A 425 10.25 -5.25 -27.93
C VAL A 425 9.43 -4.84 -26.72
N TRP A 426 10.12 -4.64 -25.60
CA TRP A 426 9.70 -3.79 -24.50
C TRP A 426 10.74 -2.70 -24.30
N GLY A 427 10.33 -1.43 -24.34
CA GLY A 427 11.26 -0.32 -24.18
C GLY A 427 10.60 1.00 -23.86
N GLU A 428 11.44 2.00 -23.65
CA GLU A 428 11.04 3.38 -23.39
C GLU A 428 11.82 4.32 -24.29
N ILE A 429 11.12 5.29 -24.88
CA ILE A 429 11.72 6.36 -25.68
C ILE A 429 11.66 7.61 -24.79
N HIS A 430 12.79 7.97 -24.21
CA HIS A 430 12.89 9.12 -23.30
C HIS A 430 12.98 10.44 -24.06
N GLY A 431 12.32 11.47 -23.54
CA GLY A 431 12.34 12.83 -24.03
C GLY A 431 11.02 13.57 -23.78
N ASN A 432 11.01 14.87 -24.04
CA ASN A 432 9.83 15.70 -23.81
C ASN A 432 8.74 15.39 -24.85
N VAL A 433 7.65 14.79 -24.42
CA VAL A 433 6.50 14.41 -25.27
C VAL A 433 5.74 15.62 -25.82
N LEU A 434 5.78 16.75 -25.13
CA LEU A 434 5.12 17.99 -25.55
C LEU A 434 5.92 18.74 -26.63
N GLU A 435 7.20 18.40 -26.80
CA GLU A 435 8.05 19.02 -27.79
C GLU A 435 7.89 18.31 -29.14
N GLN A 436 7.14 18.92 -30.03
CA GLN A 436 6.90 18.42 -31.38
C GLN A 436 7.47 19.40 -32.41
N GLN A 437 8.10 18.84 -33.43
CA GLN A 437 8.54 19.62 -34.59
C GLN A 437 7.35 20.06 -35.47
N GLN A 438 7.64 20.88 -36.49
CA GLN A 438 6.63 21.33 -37.43
C GLN A 438 5.93 20.14 -38.10
N ASP A 439 6.72 19.12 -38.52
CA ASP A 439 6.21 17.82 -38.90
C ASP A 439 6.18 16.89 -37.65
N PRO A 440 5.00 16.48 -37.19
CA PRO A 440 4.87 15.64 -36.00
C PRO A 440 5.46 14.23 -36.13
N LEU A 441 5.77 13.78 -37.36
CA LEU A 441 6.35 12.47 -37.61
C LEU A 441 7.89 12.47 -37.51
N THR A 442 8.51 13.64 -37.32
CA THR A 442 9.97 13.78 -37.30
C THR A 442 10.45 14.39 -35.97
N GLY A 443 11.65 13.99 -35.57
CA GLY A 443 12.33 14.52 -34.39
C GLY A 443 11.78 14.10 -33.04
N GLY A 444 12.63 14.13 -32.02
CA GLY A 444 12.30 13.78 -30.66
C GLY A 444 11.71 12.38 -30.50
N VAL A 445 10.90 12.20 -29.45
CA VAL A 445 10.24 10.91 -29.14
C VAL A 445 9.27 10.46 -30.24
N TRP A 446 8.63 11.40 -30.93
CA TRP A 446 7.65 11.11 -31.97
C TRP A 446 8.32 10.64 -33.28
N GLY A 447 9.48 11.19 -33.63
CA GLY A 447 10.30 10.72 -34.74
C GLY A 447 10.83 9.30 -34.49
N ALA A 448 11.26 9.02 -33.26
CA ALA A 448 11.67 7.67 -32.85
C ALA A 448 10.51 6.67 -32.92
N LEU A 449 9.30 7.09 -32.49
CA LEU A 449 8.09 6.27 -32.65
C LEU A 449 7.79 6.01 -34.14
N THR A 450 7.96 7.00 -35.00
CA THR A 450 7.80 6.84 -36.45
C THR A 450 8.78 5.83 -37.03
N MET A 451 10.02 5.79 -36.54
CA MET A 451 10.98 4.75 -36.96
C MET A 451 10.47 3.36 -36.61
N LEU A 452 9.88 3.15 -35.42
CA LEU A 452 9.30 1.84 -35.07
C LEU A 452 8.14 1.43 -35.97
N LEU A 453 7.39 2.37 -36.51
CA LEU A 453 6.27 2.11 -37.42
C LEU A 453 6.73 1.81 -38.89
N THR A 454 7.81 2.45 -39.31
CA THR A 454 8.25 2.44 -40.73
C THR A 454 9.28 1.37 -41.04
N HIS A 455 10.12 1.03 -40.03
CA HIS A 455 11.14 0.00 -40.20
C HIS A 455 10.53 -1.41 -40.17
N ALA A 456 11.24 -2.34 -40.78
CA ALA A 456 10.89 -3.75 -40.77
C ALA A 456 11.61 -4.50 -39.64
N TYR A 457 11.00 -5.57 -39.17
CA TYR A 457 11.52 -6.47 -38.14
C TYR A 457 11.86 -7.82 -38.77
N ARG A 458 13.02 -8.38 -38.39
CA ARG A 458 13.49 -9.67 -38.90
C ARG A 458 12.66 -10.82 -38.33
N HIS A 459 12.14 -11.67 -39.18
CA HIS A 459 11.51 -12.92 -38.79
C HIS A 459 12.53 -14.06 -38.83
N GLU A 460 12.42 -15.06 -37.98
CA GLU A 460 13.34 -16.20 -37.95
C GLU A 460 13.50 -16.91 -39.29
N ASN A 461 12.45 -16.93 -40.12
CA ASN A 461 12.48 -17.50 -41.47
C ASN A 461 13.11 -16.56 -42.53
N GLY A 462 13.73 -15.44 -42.10
CA GLY A 462 14.36 -14.48 -42.99
C GLY A 462 13.40 -13.47 -43.63
N TRP A 463 12.12 -13.49 -43.28
CA TRP A 463 11.12 -12.52 -43.77
C TRP A 463 11.28 -11.17 -43.06
N LEU A 464 10.63 -10.12 -43.61
CA LEU A 464 10.57 -8.80 -43.04
C LEU A 464 9.12 -8.41 -42.75
N LEU A 465 8.82 -8.15 -41.49
CA LEU A 465 7.47 -7.78 -41.05
C LEU A 465 7.43 -6.31 -40.62
N ARG A 466 6.31 -5.63 -40.90
CA ARG A 466 6.04 -4.25 -40.46
C ARG A 466 4.88 -4.21 -39.47
N VAL A 467 4.83 -3.15 -38.66
CA VAL A 467 3.73 -2.92 -37.74
C VAL A 467 2.42 -2.74 -38.50
N ARG A 468 1.41 -3.54 -38.15
CA ARG A 468 0.11 -3.59 -38.83
C ARG A 468 -0.90 -2.60 -38.25
N ALA A 469 -0.86 -2.38 -36.95
CA ALA A 469 -1.71 -1.43 -36.22
C ALA A 469 -1.03 -0.98 -34.94
N THR A 470 -1.34 0.24 -34.54
CA THR A 470 -0.78 0.86 -33.32
C THR A 470 -1.87 1.54 -32.53
N SER A 471 -1.85 1.37 -31.20
CA SER A 471 -2.73 2.07 -30.28
C SER A 471 -1.89 2.92 -29.31
N ILE A 472 -2.19 4.22 -29.26
CA ILE A 472 -1.45 5.21 -28.46
C ILE A 472 -2.39 5.79 -27.42
N ASP A 473 -2.01 5.74 -26.13
CA ASP A 473 -2.78 6.32 -25.05
C ASP A 473 -2.93 7.84 -25.20
N SER A 474 -4.14 8.34 -24.95
CA SER A 474 -4.48 9.75 -24.97
C SER A 474 -5.34 10.13 -23.75
N SER A 475 -5.26 9.36 -22.65
CA SER A 475 -6.07 9.53 -21.46
C SER A 475 -5.68 10.77 -20.66
N ASP A 476 -4.37 11.10 -20.61
CA ASP A 476 -3.90 12.30 -19.93
C ASP A 476 -4.23 13.57 -20.72
N GLY A 477 -4.99 14.46 -20.08
CA GLY A 477 -5.39 15.73 -20.68
C GLY A 477 -4.23 16.67 -21.02
N SER A 478 -3.07 16.53 -20.40
CA SER A 478 -1.90 17.38 -20.64
C SER A 478 -1.11 16.97 -21.88
N THR A 479 -1.02 15.68 -22.18
CA THR A 479 -0.28 15.12 -23.33
C THR A 479 -1.17 14.86 -24.55
N SER A 480 -2.50 14.83 -24.37
CA SER A 480 -3.46 14.41 -25.40
C SER A 480 -3.40 15.21 -26.71
N ASP A 481 -3.08 16.51 -26.65
CA ASP A 481 -2.96 17.33 -27.87
C ASP A 481 -1.77 16.88 -28.75
N ALA A 482 -0.64 16.54 -28.13
CA ALA A 482 0.52 16.02 -28.83
C ALA A 482 0.22 14.66 -29.49
N VAL A 483 -0.47 13.78 -28.75
CA VAL A 483 -0.94 12.49 -29.28
C VAL A 483 -1.86 12.66 -30.48
N TYR A 484 -2.87 13.53 -30.39
CA TYR A 484 -3.81 13.72 -31.49
C TYR A 484 -3.14 14.31 -32.74
N LYS A 485 -2.22 15.25 -32.56
CA LYS A 485 -1.46 15.82 -33.66
C LYS A 485 -0.62 14.74 -34.37
N TYR A 486 0.09 13.90 -33.61
CA TYR A 486 0.86 12.79 -34.16
C TYR A 486 -0.03 11.76 -34.87
N VAL A 487 -1.09 11.29 -34.20
CA VAL A 487 -2.01 10.28 -34.78
C VAL A 487 -2.63 10.77 -36.09
N ARG A 488 -3.01 12.04 -36.15
CA ARG A 488 -3.55 12.63 -37.37
C ARG A 488 -2.55 12.64 -38.52
N ALA A 489 -1.30 13.05 -38.25
CA ALA A 489 -0.23 13.06 -39.24
C ALA A 489 0.11 11.62 -39.72
N ALA A 490 0.18 10.67 -38.78
CA ALA A 490 0.46 9.27 -39.08
C ALA A 490 -0.64 8.65 -39.97
N GLN A 491 -1.91 8.91 -39.67
CA GLN A 491 -3.05 8.47 -40.50
C GLN A 491 -3.02 9.09 -41.90
N GLN A 492 -2.64 10.36 -42.02
CA GLN A 492 -2.47 11.03 -43.32
C GLN A 492 -1.32 10.44 -44.12
N ALA A 493 -0.28 9.96 -43.46
CA ALA A 493 0.84 9.23 -44.07
C ALA A 493 0.52 7.76 -44.39
N GLY A 494 -0.73 7.30 -44.12
CA GLY A 494 -1.18 5.94 -44.44
C GLY A 494 -0.93 4.90 -43.33
N TYR A 495 -0.45 5.26 -42.16
CA TYR A 495 -0.24 4.35 -41.04
C TYR A 495 -1.54 4.10 -40.26
N ASN A 496 -1.77 2.83 -39.89
CA ASN A 496 -2.92 2.46 -39.05
C ASN A 496 -2.63 2.73 -37.57
N VAL A 497 -2.81 3.97 -37.16
CA VAL A 497 -2.57 4.45 -35.81
C VAL A 497 -3.85 4.97 -35.20
N MET A 498 -4.14 4.56 -33.97
CA MET A 498 -5.36 4.89 -33.22
C MET A 498 -5.00 5.60 -31.91
N ALA A 499 -5.66 6.73 -31.63
CA ALA A 499 -5.67 7.31 -30.30
C ALA A 499 -6.66 6.54 -29.42
N VAL A 500 -6.25 6.12 -28.23
CA VAL A 500 -7.08 5.31 -27.32
C VAL A 500 -7.25 5.99 -25.97
N LYS A 501 -8.30 5.59 -25.23
CA LYS A 501 -8.53 5.95 -23.84
C LYS A 501 -9.03 4.74 -23.06
N GLY A 502 -8.53 4.55 -21.85
CA GLY A 502 -9.03 3.52 -20.94
C GLY A 502 -10.50 3.76 -20.57
N SER A 503 -11.32 2.72 -20.67
CA SER A 503 -12.71 2.77 -20.24
C SER A 503 -12.81 2.54 -18.73
N GLY A 504 -13.54 3.42 -18.02
CA GLY A 504 -13.91 3.22 -16.62
C GLY A 504 -14.98 2.14 -16.39
N ASN A 505 -15.58 1.62 -17.48
CA ASN A 505 -16.53 0.51 -17.38
C ASN A 505 -15.77 -0.84 -17.40
N PRO A 506 -15.84 -1.66 -16.34
CA PRO A 506 -15.12 -2.93 -16.27
C PRO A 506 -15.60 -3.97 -17.29
N ASP A 507 -16.81 -3.81 -17.83
CA ASP A 507 -17.41 -4.71 -18.83
C ASP A 507 -17.17 -4.25 -20.28
N ALA A 508 -16.43 -3.14 -20.49
CA ALA A 508 -16.15 -2.66 -21.83
C ALA A 508 -15.37 -3.66 -22.65
N GLU A 509 -15.72 -3.81 -23.95
CA GLU A 509 -14.96 -4.65 -24.87
C GLU A 509 -13.55 -4.08 -25.06
N ILE A 510 -12.56 -4.99 -25.27
CA ILE A 510 -11.17 -4.59 -25.49
C ILE A 510 -11.08 -3.66 -26.70
N PHE A 511 -11.82 -3.96 -27.76
CA PHE A 511 -11.94 -3.14 -28.97
C PHE A 511 -13.41 -2.87 -29.28
N SER A 512 -13.77 -1.62 -29.51
CA SER A 512 -15.06 -1.22 -30.06
C SER A 512 -14.89 -0.02 -30.97
N VAL A 513 -15.59 -0.03 -32.10
CA VAL A 513 -15.59 1.12 -33.03
C VAL A 513 -16.27 2.31 -32.35
N PRO A 514 -15.67 3.52 -32.35
CA PRO A 514 -16.28 4.68 -31.77
C PRO A 514 -17.64 4.98 -32.40
N LYS A 515 -18.71 4.98 -31.60
CA LYS A 515 -20.06 5.34 -32.07
C LYS A 515 -20.06 6.80 -32.50
N ALA A 516 -20.76 7.11 -33.57
CA ALA A 516 -21.04 8.50 -33.95
C ALA A 516 -21.80 9.16 -32.81
N SER A 517 -21.24 10.24 -32.24
CA SER A 517 -21.96 11.01 -31.22
C SER A 517 -23.23 11.61 -31.88
N ILE A 518 -24.39 11.24 -31.35
CA ILE A 518 -25.68 11.84 -31.72
C ILE A 518 -25.81 13.27 -31.14
N ASP A 519 -24.96 13.58 -30.14
CA ASP A 519 -24.91 14.90 -29.49
C ASP A 519 -24.02 15.88 -30.26
N SER A 520 -24.61 16.60 -31.19
CA SER A 520 -23.95 17.68 -31.94
C SER A 520 -23.58 18.90 -31.07
N THR A 521 -24.02 18.96 -29.82
CA THR A 521 -23.79 20.07 -28.88
C THR A 521 -22.49 20.00 -28.07
N ARG A 522 -21.73 18.89 -28.11
CA ARG A 522 -20.46 18.74 -27.42
C ARG A 522 -19.24 18.69 -28.35
N ASN A 523 -19.25 19.41 -29.45
CA ASN A 523 -18.15 19.44 -30.43
C ASN A 523 -16.86 20.16 -29.97
N ASN A 524 -16.69 20.42 -28.67
CA ASN A 524 -15.47 21.05 -28.12
C ASN A 524 -14.45 20.09 -27.54
N SER A 525 -14.44 18.79 -27.90
CA SER A 525 -13.39 17.89 -27.46
C SER A 525 -12.07 18.22 -28.18
N LYS A 526 -10.94 18.13 -27.46
CA LYS A 526 -9.60 18.30 -28.04
C LYS A 526 -9.40 17.44 -29.29
N ALA A 527 -9.83 16.18 -29.26
CA ALA A 527 -9.74 15.25 -30.40
C ALA A 527 -10.50 15.72 -31.65
N ALA A 528 -11.66 16.38 -31.47
CA ALA A 528 -12.46 16.88 -32.57
C ALA A 528 -11.74 17.98 -33.39
N LYS A 529 -10.86 18.78 -32.78
CA LYS A 529 -10.03 19.77 -33.48
C LYS A 529 -9.13 19.12 -34.56
N TYR A 530 -8.73 17.87 -34.33
CA TYR A 530 -7.90 17.08 -35.24
C TYR A 530 -8.72 16.15 -36.14
N GLY A 531 -10.07 16.20 -36.07
CA GLY A 531 -10.95 15.29 -36.80
C GLY A 531 -10.83 13.82 -36.33
N LEU A 532 -10.41 13.61 -35.07
CA LEU A 532 -10.20 12.28 -34.49
C LEU A 532 -11.34 11.91 -33.52
N ARG A 533 -11.55 10.60 -33.42
CA ARG A 533 -12.41 9.99 -32.38
C ARG A 533 -11.59 8.93 -31.66
N PRO A 534 -11.19 9.18 -30.39
CA PRO A 534 -10.47 8.19 -29.61
C PRO A 534 -11.30 6.92 -29.40
N TYR A 535 -10.66 5.77 -29.48
CA TYR A 535 -11.26 4.48 -29.18
C TYR A 535 -11.28 4.26 -27.66
N MET A 536 -12.36 3.68 -27.15
CA MET A 536 -12.44 3.28 -25.76
C MET A 536 -11.94 1.84 -25.61
N VAL A 537 -10.90 1.66 -24.81
CA VAL A 537 -10.30 0.34 -24.55
C VAL A 537 -10.89 -0.25 -23.27
N GLY A 538 -11.39 -1.48 -23.33
CA GLY A 538 -11.79 -2.26 -22.16
C GLY A 538 -10.57 -2.76 -21.37
N VAL A 539 -9.90 -1.84 -20.66
CA VAL A 539 -8.64 -2.09 -19.93
C VAL A 539 -8.82 -3.21 -18.91
N SER A 540 -9.92 -3.21 -18.14
CA SER A 540 -10.17 -4.27 -17.14
C SER A 540 -10.24 -5.65 -17.80
N ARG A 541 -10.93 -5.75 -18.92
CA ARG A 541 -11.07 -7.02 -19.66
C ARG A 541 -9.76 -7.46 -20.32
N ALA A 542 -8.95 -6.51 -20.80
CA ALA A 542 -7.61 -6.82 -21.29
C ALA A 542 -6.72 -7.38 -20.17
N LYS A 543 -6.73 -6.74 -19.01
CA LYS A 543 -5.99 -7.20 -17.81
C LYS A 543 -6.48 -8.57 -17.34
N ASP A 544 -7.78 -8.84 -17.33
CA ASP A 544 -8.34 -10.17 -17.03
C ASP A 544 -7.81 -11.22 -17.99
N LEU A 545 -7.82 -10.92 -19.28
CA LEU A 545 -7.34 -11.85 -20.29
C LEU A 545 -5.83 -12.10 -20.18
N ILE A 546 -5.03 -11.06 -19.92
CA ILE A 546 -3.57 -11.17 -19.76
C ILE A 546 -3.24 -11.93 -18.47
N LEU A 547 -3.69 -11.41 -17.32
CA LEU A 547 -3.23 -11.82 -16.00
C LEU A 547 -3.96 -13.06 -15.47
N GLU A 548 -5.27 -13.18 -15.69
CA GLU A 548 -6.04 -14.31 -15.17
C GLU A 548 -6.09 -15.51 -16.11
N ASN A 549 -5.68 -15.33 -17.39
CA ASN A 549 -5.73 -16.38 -18.39
C ASN A 549 -4.36 -16.62 -19.03
N ARG A 550 -3.88 -15.72 -19.90
CA ARG A 550 -2.75 -15.98 -20.79
C ARG A 550 -1.41 -16.19 -20.08
N MET A 551 -1.12 -15.43 -19.04
CA MET A 551 0.11 -15.58 -18.26
C MET A 551 0.16 -16.87 -17.44
N LYS A 552 -0.99 -17.52 -17.20
CA LYS A 552 -1.06 -18.82 -16.51
C LYS A 552 -0.79 -19.99 -17.42
N LEU A 553 -0.92 -19.82 -18.74
CA LEU A 553 -0.69 -20.88 -19.70
C LEU A 553 0.80 -21.23 -19.77
N GLU A 554 1.10 -22.52 -19.88
CA GLU A 554 2.46 -23.07 -19.99
C GLU A 554 2.66 -23.74 -21.35
N GLY A 555 3.91 -23.82 -21.80
CA GLY A 555 4.24 -24.36 -23.11
C GLY A 555 3.81 -23.46 -24.26
N ASP A 556 3.65 -24.02 -25.44
CA ASP A 556 3.21 -23.34 -26.66
C ASP A 556 1.71 -23.57 -26.89
N GLY A 557 1.10 -22.74 -27.73
CA GLY A 557 -0.25 -22.98 -28.21
C GLY A 557 -1.24 -21.82 -27.97
N PRO A 558 -2.56 -22.08 -28.09
CA PRO A 558 -3.59 -21.06 -28.12
C PRO A 558 -3.54 -20.07 -26.96
N GLY A 559 -3.47 -18.78 -27.28
CA GLY A 559 -3.49 -17.70 -26.31
C GLY A 559 -2.23 -17.54 -25.46
N ARG A 560 -1.21 -18.38 -25.65
CA ARG A 560 0.05 -18.29 -24.91
C ARG A 560 0.76 -16.96 -25.20
N MET A 561 1.29 -16.33 -24.14
CA MET A 561 2.15 -15.14 -24.23
C MET A 561 3.59 -15.53 -23.96
N HIS A 562 4.46 -15.19 -24.89
CA HIS A 562 5.89 -15.43 -24.80
C HIS A 562 6.68 -14.13 -24.71
N TRP A 563 7.87 -14.20 -24.11
CA TRP A 563 8.87 -13.14 -24.08
C TRP A 563 10.26 -13.70 -24.29
N TYR A 564 11.17 -12.87 -24.77
CA TYR A 564 12.54 -13.26 -25.10
C TYR A 564 13.43 -13.30 -23.85
N ARG A 565 14.45 -14.16 -23.88
CA ARG A 565 15.47 -14.24 -22.83
C ARG A 565 16.29 -12.95 -22.85
N GLY A 566 16.46 -12.34 -21.67
CA GLY A 566 17.13 -11.06 -21.52
C GLY A 566 16.20 -9.85 -21.67
N VAL A 567 14.86 -10.05 -21.66
CA VAL A 567 13.95 -8.92 -21.48
C VAL A 567 14.30 -8.17 -20.19
N ARG A 568 14.22 -6.85 -20.25
CA ARG A 568 14.50 -5.99 -19.08
C ARG A 568 13.74 -6.48 -17.84
N SER A 569 14.42 -6.51 -16.70
CA SER A 569 13.88 -7.06 -15.44
C SER A 569 12.60 -6.37 -14.97
N ASP A 570 12.39 -5.09 -15.36
CA ASP A 570 11.20 -4.32 -15.04
C ASP A 570 9.94 -4.74 -15.83
N TYR A 571 10.07 -5.43 -16.96
CA TYR A 571 8.93 -5.86 -17.76
C TYR A 571 7.95 -6.74 -16.98
N LEU A 572 8.44 -7.84 -16.41
CA LEU A 572 7.59 -8.77 -15.64
C LEU A 572 7.07 -8.16 -14.36
N SER A 573 7.86 -7.34 -13.69
CA SER A 573 7.43 -6.63 -12.48
C SER A 573 6.33 -5.61 -12.79
N GLN A 574 6.40 -4.90 -13.92
CA GLN A 574 5.36 -3.99 -14.37
C GLN A 574 4.10 -4.71 -14.86
N LEU A 575 4.23 -5.89 -15.50
CA LEU A 575 3.07 -6.72 -15.83
C LEU A 575 2.28 -7.15 -14.59
N THR A 576 2.95 -7.46 -13.49
CA THR A 576 2.33 -7.95 -12.25
C THR A 576 2.11 -6.84 -11.21
N ALA A 577 2.23 -5.58 -11.62
CA ALA A 577 2.14 -4.41 -10.76
C ALA A 577 0.72 -4.13 -10.24
N GLU A 578 -0.29 -4.79 -10.77
CA GLU A 578 -1.68 -4.60 -10.35
C GLU A 578 -2.24 -5.84 -9.66
N VAL A 579 -3.19 -5.59 -8.75
CA VAL A 579 -3.94 -6.64 -8.05
C VAL A 579 -5.44 -6.38 -8.22
N LYS A 580 -6.22 -7.47 -8.30
CA LYS A 580 -7.66 -7.39 -8.44
C LYS A 580 -8.32 -7.39 -7.08
N VAL A 581 -8.89 -6.26 -6.68
CA VAL A 581 -9.49 -6.02 -5.36
C VAL A 581 -10.99 -5.74 -5.48
N PRO A 582 -11.78 -5.95 -4.43
CA PRO A 582 -13.18 -5.55 -4.41
C PRO A 582 -13.35 -4.06 -4.67
N GLY A 583 -14.28 -3.71 -5.54
CA GLY A 583 -14.58 -2.31 -5.85
C GLY A 583 -15.12 -1.52 -4.64
N PRO A 584 -15.02 -0.17 -4.66
CA PRO A 584 -15.33 0.69 -3.49
C PRO A 584 -16.78 0.61 -2.97
N ARG A 585 -17.72 0.12 -3.79
CA ARG A 585 -19.15 0.01 -3.44
C ARG A 585 -19.62 -1.42 -3.17
N GLY A 586 -18.68 -2.36 -3.03
CA GLY A 586 -18.99 -3.78 -3.07
C GLY A 586 -19.36 -4.23 -4.50
N GLY A 587 -19.33 -5.52 -4.79
CA GLY A 587 -19.65 -6.04 -6.12
C GLY A 587 -18.41 -6.44 -6.92
N LYS A 588 -18.35 -6.08 -8.22
CA LYS A 588 -17.27 -6.52 -9.11
C LYS A 588 -15.89 -6.09 -8.62
N ARG A 589 -14.93 -7.00 -8.68
CA ARG A 589 -13.52 -6.71 -8.41
C ARG A 589 -12.97 -5.78 -9.50
N VAL A 590 -12.07 -4.88 -9.11
CA VAL A 590 -11.39 -3.92 -10.00
C VAL A 590 -9.89 -4.07 -9.87
N TRP A 591 -9.18 -3.82 -10.97
CA TRP A 591 -7.71 -3.78 -10.96
C TRP A 591 -7.24 -2.49 -10.27
N GLN A 592 -6.28 -2.63 -9.37
CA GLN A 592 -5.66 -1.51 -8.66
C GLN A 592 -4.15 -1.67 -8.64
N LYS A 593 -3.45 -0.62 -9.04
CA LYS A 593 -1.99 -0.57 -9.07
C LYS A 593 -1.44 -0.55 -7.64
N LYS A 594 -0.44 -1.38 -7.38
CA LYS A 594 0.34 -1.38 -6.14
C LYS A 594 1.01 -0.01 -5.98
N ALA A 595 1.07 0.48 -4.75
CA ALA A 595 1.65 1.80 -4.49
C ALA A 595 3.14 1.82 -4.82
N GLY A 596 3.58 2.90 -5.48
CA GLY A 596 4.95 3.06 -5.95
C GLY A 596 5.35 2.18 -7.13
N ALA A 597 4.50 1.24 -7.58
CA ALA A 597 4.79 0.40 -8.72
C ALA A 597 4.50 1.12 -10.05
N ARG A 598 5.30 0.82 -11.06
CA ARG A 598 5.04 1.19 -12.45
C ARG A 598 4.24 0.06 -13.11
N ASN A 599 3.33 0.36 -14.03
CA ASN A 599 2.48 -0.60 -14.75
C ASN A 599 2.42 -0.35 -16.27
N GLU A 600 3.33 0.46 -16.79
CA GLU A 600 3.34 0.90 -18.18
C GLU A 600 3.42 -0.29 -19.15
N ALA A 601 4.20 -1.35 -18.82
CA ALA A 601 4.26 -2.57 -19.60
C ALA A 601 2.89 -3.25 -19.74
N LEU A 602 2.13 -3.33 -18.63
CA LEU A 602 0.80 -3.94 -18.63
C LEU A 602 -0.20 -3.12 -19.47
N ASP A 603 -0.15 -1.79 -19.35
CA ASP A 603 -1.02 -0.91 -20.13
C ASP A 603 -0.66 -0.98 -21.63
N CYS A 604 0.64 -0.97 -21.98
CA CYS A 604 1.11 -1.17 -23.36
C CYS A 604 0.69 -2.52 -23.94
N GLU A 605 0.74 -3.62 -23.17
CA GLU A 605 0.22 -4.91 -23.59
C GLU A 605 -1.28 -4.85 -23.89
N GLY A 606 -2.05 -4.17 -23.05
CA GLY A 606 -3.47 -3.92 -23.29
C GLY A 606 -3.72 -3.13 -24.58
N TYR A 607 -2.88 -2.13 -24.87
CA TYR A 607 -2.98 -1.33 -26.10
C TYR A 607 -2.50 -2.11 -27.34
N ALA A 608 -1.46 -2.94 -27.24
CA ALA A 608 -1.05 -3.84 -28.32
C ALA A 608 -2.15 -4.86 -28.64
N MET A 609 -2.84 -5.38 -27.61
CA MET A 609 -4.00 -6.26 -27.78
C MET A 609 -5.19 -5.54 -28.41
N HIS A 610 -5.47 -4.29 -28.04
CA HIS A 610 -6.48 -3.46 -28.69
C HIS A 610 -6.16 -3.29 -30.18
N ALA A 611 -4.91 -2.98 -30.51
CA ALA A 611 -4.46 -2.90 -31.92
C ALA A 611 -4.64 -4.22 -32.67
N ALA A 612 -4.35 -5.37 -32.04
CA ALA A 612 -4.58 -6.70 -32.62
C ALA A 612 -6.08 -6.97 -32.85
N ARG A 613 -6.93 -6.58 -31.91
CA ARG A 613 -8.40 -6.70 -32.07
C ARG A 613 -8.94 -5.81 -33.17
N SER A 614 -8.36 -4.63 -33.42
CA SER A 614 -8.75 -3.73 -34.52
C SER A 614 -8.56 -4.36 -35.89
N VAL A 615 -7.53 -5.18 -36.08
CA VAL A 615 -7.25 -5.95 -37.27
C VAL A 615 -7.79 -7.38 -37.21
N LYS A 616 -8.65 -7.67 -36.24
CA LYS A 616 -9.44 -8.89 -36.07
C LYS A 616 -8.62 -10.18 -35.88
N VAL A 617 -7.43 -10.11 -35.29
CA VAL A 617 -6.56 -11.28 -35.00
C VAL A 617 -7.35 -12.41 -34.32
N HIS A 618 -8.23 -12.10 -33.36
CA HIS A 618 -9.05 -13.07 -32.64
C HIS A 618 -10.12 -13.79 -33.46
N LEU A 619 -10.40 -13.33 -34.69
CA LEU A 619 -11.38 -13.90 -35.61
C LEU A 619 -10.72 -14.53 -36.83
N MET A 620 -9.38 -14.50 -36.91
CA MET A 620 -8.66 -15.05 -38.05
C MET A 620 -8.77 -16.57 -38.09
N THR A 621 -9.24 -17.08 -39.21
CA THR A 621 -9.24 -18.52 -39.57
C THR A 621 -7.91 -18.93 -40.10
N GLU A 622 -7.67 -20.25 -40.27
CA GLU A 622 -6.45 -20.77 -40.86
C GLU A 622 -6.19 -20.19 -42.28
N ALA A 623 -7.25 -20.02 -43.07
CA ALA A 623 -7.12 -19.40 -44.38
C ALA A 623 -6.59 -17.95 -44.31
N HIS A 624 -7.03 -17.17 -43.33
CA HIS A 624 -6.51 -15.81 -43.10
C HIS A 624 -5.03 -15.85 -42.68
N TRP A 625 -4.64 -16.80 -41.82
CA TRP A 625 -3.25 -16.96 -41.40
C TRP A 625 -2.34 -17.41 -42.58
N GLN A 626 -2.82 -18.26 -43.48
CA GLN A 626 -2.09 -18.62 -44.68
C GLN A 626 -1.85 -17.39 -45.58
N VAL A 627 -2.84 -16.52 -45.71
CA VAL A 627 -2.67 -15.25 -46.46
C VAL A 627 -1.62 -14.34 -45.79
N GLU A 628 -1.64 -14.19 -44.48
CA GLU A 628 -0.64 -13.37 -43.76
C GLU A 628 0.76 -14.03 -43.88
N GLN A 629 0.86 -15.33 -43.76
CA GLN A 629 2.11 -16.06 -43.96
C GLN A 629 2.65 -15.89 -45.38
N HIS A 630 1.79 -16.00 -46.39
CA HIS A 630 2.19 -15.77 -47.80
C HIS A 630 2.62 -14.31 -47.99
N ARG A 631 1.90 -13.34 -47.43
CA ARG A 631 2.29 -11.94 -47.49
C ARG A 631 3.65 -11.69 -46.83
N ALA A 632 3.91 -12.29 -45.67
CA ALA A 632 5.18 -12.18 -44.96
C ALA A 632 6.35 -12.80 -45.77
N SER A 633 6.09 -13.91 -46.46
CA SER A 633 7.11 -14.63 -47.26
C SER A 633 7.43 -13.95 -48.61
N GLN A 634 6.59 -13.02 -49.10
CA GLN A 634 6.86 -12.27 -50.32
C GLN A 634 7.91 -11.18 -50.03
N VAL A 635 9.15 -11.46 -50.34
CA VAL A 635 10.22 -10.47 -50.37
C VAL A 635 10.00 -9.57 -51.60
N SER A 636 9.64 -8.29 -51.35
CA SER A 636 9.61 -7.31 -52.43
C SER A 636 11.05 -7.04 -52.89
N LEU A 637 11.38 -7.46 -54.11
CA LEU A 637 12.68 -7.22 -54.74
C LEU A 637 12.96 -5.71 -54.96
N PHE A 638 11.96 -4.84 -54.75
CA PHE A 638 12.01 -3.42 -55.12
C PHE A 638 11.95 -2.47 -53.92
N ASP A 639 11.61 -2.94 -52.73
CA ASP A 639 11.51 -2.12 -51.55
C ASP A 639 12.70 -2.37 -50.59
N ALA A 640 13.74 -1.56 -50.71
CA ALA A 640 14.76 -1.48 -49.66
C ALA A 640 14.17 -0.85 -48.42
N VAL A 641 13.47 -1.66 -47.60
CA VAL A 641 12.93 -1.19 -46.32
C VAL A 641 14.03 -1.21 -45.26
N PRO A 642 14.30 -0.13 -44.59
CA PRO A 642 15.25 -0.13 -43.48
C PRO A 642 14.81 -1.11 -42.41
N VAL A 643 15.73 -1.96 -41.95
CA VAL A 643 15.50 -2.92 -40.86
C VAL A 643 15.91 -2.28 -39.56
N LEU A 644 15.07 -2.43 -38.55
CA LEU A 644 15.39 -1.94 -37.20
C LEU A 644 16.38 -2.92 -36.54
N GLU A 645 17.62 -2.48 -36.32
CA GLU A 645 18.67 -3.30 -35.72
C GLU A 645 18.90 -3.00 -34.23
N ALA A 646 18.45 -1.81 -33.77
CA ALA A 646 18.47 -1.37 -32.37
C ALA A 646 17.31 -0.43 -32.11
N LEU A 647 16.88 -0.37 -30.87
CA LEU A 647 15.90 0.64 -30.46
C LEU A 647 16.46 2.04 -30.69
N PRO A 648 15.62 2.98 -31.23
CA PRO A 648 16.06 4.36 -31.38
C PRO A 648 16.41 4.92 -30.00
N SER A 649 17.69 5.16 -29.75
CA SER A 649 18.14 5.77 -28.50
C SER A 649 17.73 7.23 -28.48
N GLY A 650 16.70 7.55 -27.74
CA GLY A 650 16.39 8.91 -27.35
C GLY A 650 17.22 9.29 -26.11
N LEU A 651 18.33 9.99 -26.29
CA LEU A 651 19.22 10.57 -25.28
C LEU A 651 19.95 9.55 -24.35
N PRO A 652 21.16 9.88 -23.89
CA PRO A 652 21.98 8.92 -23.17
C PRO A 652 21.23 8.42 -21.94
N VAL A 653 21.12 7.11 -21.83
CA VAL A 653 20.83 6.44 -20.58
C VAL A 653 21.76 7.03 -19.55
N ALA A 654 21.25 7.71 -18.52
CA ALA A 654 22.05 7.99 -17.36
C ALA A 654 22.57 6.64 -16.88
N VAL A 655 23.85 6.38 -17.12
CA VAL A 655 24.56 5.26 -16.54
C VAL A 655 24.40 5.49 -15.05
N LEU A 656 23.59 4.65 -14.41
CA LEU A 656 23.59 4.58 -12.95
C LEU A 656 25.08 4.37 -12.59
N PRO A 657 25.67 5.19 -11.71
CA PRO A 657 27.01 4.92 -11.26
C PRO A 657 27.05 3.47 -10.79
N ASP A 658 28.09 2.77 -11.20
CA ASP A 658 28.36 1.43 -10.70
C ASP A 658 28.19 1.43 -9.17
N PRO A 659 27.58 0.41 -8.58
CA PRO A 659 27.54 0.30 -7.14
C PRO A 659 28.98 0.45 -6.65
N PRO A 660 29.23 1.24 -5.59
CA PRO A 660 30.57 1.45 -5.09
C PRO A 660 31.20 0.09 -4.87
N ASP A 661 32.41 -0.09 -5.42
CA ASP A 661 33.22 -1.28 -5.23
C ASP A 661 33.14 -1.71 -3.78
N GLU A 662 32.74 -2.96 -3.54
CA GLU A 662 32.82 -3.54 -2.19
C GLU A 662 34.24 -3.36 -1.68
N PRO A 663 34.43 -2.83 -0.47
CA PRO A 663 35.77 -2.67 0.06
C PRO A 663 36.45 -4.03 0.07
N GLU A 664 37.58 -4.13 -0.59
CA GLU A 664 38.46 -5.28 -0.59
C GLU A 664 38.67 -5.77 0.85
N VAL A 665 38.05 -6.89 1.19
CA VAL A 665 38.20 -7.50 2.50
C VAL A 665 39.62 -8.07 2.56
N THR A 666 40.52 -7.30 3.12
CA THR A 666 41.85 -7.82 3.50
C THR A 666 41.64 -8.96 4.47
N GLU A 667 41.91 -10.16 4.00
CA GLU A 667 41.88 -11.37 4.77
C GLU A 667 42.85 -11.28 6.00
N ALA A 668 42.27 -11.21 7.19
CA ALA A 668 43.07 -11.32 8.43
C ALA A 668 43.62 -12.75 8.52
N PRO A 669 44.86 -12.96 8.99
CA PRO A 669 45.50 -14.26 9.04
C PRO A 669 44.73 -15.22 9.95
N ARG A 670 44.43 -16.40 9.46
CA ARG A 670 43.74 -17.48 10.19
C ARG A 670 44.57 -17.95 11.35
N PRO A 671 44.06 -18.07 12.57
CA PRO A 671 44.75 -18.73 13.65
C PRO A 671 44.84 -20.26 13.39
N SER A 672 46.03 -20.82 13.68
CA SER A 672 46.34 -22.25 13.54
C SER A 672 45.40 -23.13 14.38
N PRO A 673 45.07 -24.36 13.94
CA PRO A 673 44.13 -25.20 14.65
C PRO A 673 44.74 -25.75 15.95
N GLN A 674 44.13 -25.45 17.08
CA GLN A 674 44.39 -26.15 18.33
C GLN A 674 43.62 -27.47 18.35
N VAL A 675 44.39 -28.55 18.59
CA VAL A 675 43.90 -29.92 18.76
C VAL A 675 43.04 -30.00 20.03
N ALA A 676 41.74 -30.22 19.91
CA ALA A 676 40.85 -30.48 21.03
C ALA A 676 40.93 -31.97 21.45
N LYS A 677 41.10 -32.20 22.74
CA LYS A 677 41.00 -33.54 23.35
C LYS A 677 39.55 -34.05 23.35
N PRO A 678 39.31 -35.37 23.24
CA PRO A 678 37.96 -35.92 23.21
C PRO A 678 37.25 -35.81 24.57
N ALA A 679 35.98 -35.36 24.55
CA ALA A 679 35.12 -35.36 25.73
C ALA A 679 34.39 -36.71 25.86
N GLU A 680 34.38 -37.23 27.10
CA GLU A 680 33.70 -38.46 27.50
C GLU A 680 32.18 -38.32 27.42
N THR A 681 31.52 -39.36 26.89
CA THR A 681 30.05 -39.47 26.79
C THR A 681 29.44 -39.93 28.14
N PRO A 682 28.36 -39.30 28.64
CA PRO A 682 27.56 -39.84 29.72
C PRO A 682 26.51 -40.85 29.21
N PRO A 683 26.07 -41.80 30.07
CA PRO A 683 25.21 -42.92 29.69
C PRO A 683 23.73 -42.50 29.51
N PRO A 684 22.90 -43.25 28.77
CA PRO A 684 21.54 -42.87 28.44
C PRO A 684 20.58 -43.20 29.59
N SER A 685 19.82 -42.18 30.01
CA SER A 685 18.63 -42.34 30.85
C SER A 685 17.39 -42.58 30.00
N GLY A 686 16.63 -43.61 30.40
CA GLY A 686 15.46 -44.13 29.66
C GLY A 686 14.29 -43.15 29.52
N VAL A 687 13.73 -43.12 28.33
CA VAL A 687 12.54 -42.37 28.01
C VAL A 687 11.33 -43.30 28.00
N SER A 688 10.36 -43.06 28.89
CA SER A 688 9.05 -43.69 28.84
C SER A 688 8.24 -43.06 27.69
N ARG A 689 7.73 -43.90 26.79
CA ARG A 689 6.81 -43.50 25.71
C ARG A 689 5.46 -43.08 26.29
N ILE A 690 5.11 -41.80 26.14
CA ILE A 690 3.72 -41.33 26.25
C ILE A 690 3.15 -41.34 24.85
N GLN A 691 2.04 -42.06 24.67
CA GLN A 691 1.27 -42.11 23.43
C GLN A 691 0.70 -40.74 23.12
N GLY A 692 1.11 -40.15 21.97
CA GLY A 692 0.73 -38.81 21.56
C GLY A 692 -0.72 -38.73 21.11
N ARG A 693 -1.50 -37.85 21.73
CA ARG A 693 -2.74 -37.33 21.17
C ARG A 693 -2.39 -36.39 19.99
N ARG A 694 -2.99 -36.63 18.82
CA ARG A 694 -2.84 -35.78 17.64
C ARG A 694 -3.44 -34.40 17.91
N VAL A 695 -2.62 -33.39 17.97
CA VAL A 695 -3.02 -31.97 18.00
C VAL A 695 -3.19 -31.50 16.54
N GLY A 696 -4.38 -31.01 16.21
CA GLY A 696 -4.60 -30.43 14.89
C GLY A 696 -3.86 -29.10 14.74
N ARG A 697 -2.93 -29.04 13.80
CA ARG A 697 -2.27 -27.78 13.41
C ARG A 697 -3.15 -27.03 12.43
N SER A 698 -3.19 -25.71 12.55
CA SER A 698 -3.77 -24.82 11.54
C SER A 698 -3.07 -25.07 10.20
N THR A 699 -3.83 -25.57 9.21
CA THR A 699 -3.29 -25.99 7.90
C THR A 699 -3.04 -24.84 6.92
N TYR A 700 -3.11 -23.59 7.36
CA TYR A 700 -3.05 -22.44 6.47
C TYR A 700 -1.66 -22.16 5.84
N LEU A 701 -0.58 -22.74 6.37
CA LEU A 701 0.79 -22.50 5.87
C LEU A 701 1.59 -23.76 5.50
N SER A 702 1.00 -24.96 5.49
CA SER A 702 1.75 -26.21 5.23
C SER A 702 1.60 -26.79 3.82
N ARG A 703 1.22 -25.98 2.83
CA ARG A 703 1.36 -26.34 1.41
C ARG A 703 2.19 -25.28 0.70
N ARG A 704 3.44 -25.49 0.74
CA ARG A 704 4.42 -25.28 -0.33
C ARG A 704 4.87 -26.60 -0.84
#